data_782dad94668c149b8b16b7167987e78d
#
_entry.id   782dad94668c149b8b16b7167987e78d
#
_cell.length_a   1.000
_cell.length_b   1.000
_cell.length_c   1.000
_cell.angle_alpha   90.00
_cell.angle_beta   90.00
_cell.angle_gamma   90.00
#
_symmetry.space_group_name_H-M   'P 1'
#
loop_
_entity.id
_entity.type
_entity.pdbx_description
1 polymer ?
#
loop_
_entity_poly.entity_id
_entity_poly.type
_entity_poly.pdbx_seq_one_letter_code
_entity_poly.pdbx_strand_id
1 'polypeptide(L)'
;MVVPDHHEYLSMEEKRLKEDLREDYSDNGDAWSHFPHEHARSRTFRWGEDGIAGVSDTHGLINVVFSFWNEKDDFLKERLFGLSNPQGNHGESIKECHFHLDNTPTHSYMKYLYKYPQRKFPYEKLVAENAKRGKTEREYQLIDTGLFEEDRYFDCFIETAKETEAPDELLFRVTAYNRGPEAAPLHIIPQIFYRNTWSWGLEQETKKPSIRQVAPLTAQTKHPKLGHQFCQLSPSPGIGRSGQDVQPRLLFTENETNLHSLYGLQNPQPYVKDAFHRHIVDGERGAVNPHCRGSKLAAHYAFDEGNGVPPGECAVVRFRLSRKHKGYLDEEYFDEVVEQRRSEADEFYWRISPLPMPDDLRNIQRQAFAGMLWCKKYYHFIWEQWAEGDKGQPPPPPGRKGIRNLNWKHLHLDDILSMPDSWEYPFFAAWDTAFHCPTLAMIDPEFAKKQLDLMTREWYMHPNGQLPAYEWNFGDVNPPVHAWSVFRVFKIERKMYGRSDLDFLERVFHKLLLNFTWWVNRKDFQDKGVFEGGFLGLDNIGLFNRSEPLPTGGVLEQADSTGWMAFYCLSMLNIALELAKHRRIYEDIASKFFEHFILISDAMTYRSGGQDASLWSEQDAFYYDAISWGGGYTQQLPVRSLVGLIPLFAVLTLEPALIDKFPSFKRRVSWFIENRHDVAERNIASLKSRGKEDRLLLSLVNKNRLIQILKRMLDETEFLADHGIRSLSKSHKDQPYSMSVNGQHFQVSYVPGDSDSGLFGGNSNWRGPIWLAVNFLLVESLLRFYMFYGKTLQVECPTGSEDYMHLGRVAEEIQHRLQHLFSQGDDGRRAFNDGNDMLDFDPHWKDYLSFHEFFDGDTGKGLGQSLSSTPNPKDPYSGRSPFTSVNGDHSDDPAIDATTDGEEWERRGSEISSQLANYVNNAFNESVAAHEDEFEAQLL
;
A
#
# COMPACT_ATOMS: atom_id res chain seq x y z
N MET A 1 29.64 12.92 5.57
CA MET A 1 29.56 14.26 4.95
C MET A 1 28.24 14.84 5.43
N VAL A 2 28.27 15.91 6.18
CA VAL A 2 27.07 16.62 6.57
C VAL A 2 26.35 16.99 5.28
N VAL A 3 25.10 16.51 5.12
CA VAL A 3 24.22 17.05 4.07
C VAL A 3 24.18 18.55 4.32
N PRO A 4 24.59 19.38 3.38
CA PRO A 4 24.50 20.82 3.57
C PRO A 4 23.02 21.17 3.71
N ASP A 5 22.71 21.95 4.72
CA ASP A 5 21.45 22.65 4.85
C ASP A 5 21.23 23.47 3.57
N HIS A 6 20.53 22.90 2.58
CA HIS A 6 20.20 23.57 1.33
C HIS A 6 19.06 24.56 1.51
N HIS A 7 19.23 25.46 2.48
CA HIS A 7 18.54 26.74 2.51
C HIS A 7 19.29 27.83 1.71
N GLU A 8 20.01 27.43 0.66
CA GLU A 8 20.37 28.41 -0.36
C GLU A 8 19.13 28.66 -1.22
N TYR A 9 18.65 29.90 -1.15
CA TYR A 9 17.67 30.44 -2.07
C TYR A 9 18.23 30.34 -3.50
N LEU A 10 17.93 29.24 -4.16
CA LEU A 10 18.09 29.14 -5.59
C LEU A 10 17.34 30.29 -6.23
N SER A 11 17.90 30.92 -7.25
CA SER A 11 17.17 31.90 -8.03
C SER A 11 15.87 31.29 -8.55
N MET A 12 14.84 32.09 -8.78
CA MET A 12 13.57 31.57 -9.33
C MET A 12 13.79 30.77 -10.62
N GLU A 13 14.82 31.10 -11.37
CA GLU A 13 15.21 30.47 -12.61
C GLU A 13 15.89 29.10 -12.38
N GLU A 14 16.75 28.98 -11.38
CA GLU A 14 17.36 27.71 -10.95
C GLU A 14 16.35 26.77 -10.29
N LYS A 15 15.38 27.30 -9.53
CA LYS A 15 14.25 26.52 -9.02
C LYS A 15 13.39 25.99 -10.17
N ARG A 16 13.05 26.84 -11.15
CA ARG A 16 12.31 26.46 -12.35
C ARG A 16 13.03 25.35 -13.11
N LEU A 17 14.32 25.51 -13.43
CA LEU A 17 15.09 24.49 -14.12
C LEU A 17 15.14 23.15 -13.37
N LYS A 18 15.26 23.14 -12.05
CA LYS A 18 15.26 21.92 -11.25
C LYS A 18 13.90 21.23 -11.17
N GLU A 19 12.82 21.99 -11.08
CA GLU A 19 11.46 21.46 -11.12
C GLU A 19 11.07 20.97 -12.52
N ASP A 20 11.61 21.57 -13.55
CA ASP A 20 11.34 21.28 -14.95
C ASP A 20 11.86 19.93 -15.45
N LEU A 21 12.89 19.42 -14.80
CA LEU A 21 13.50 18.14 -15.12
C LEU A 21 12.82 16.96 -14.42
N ARG A 22 11.74 17.21 -13.72
CA ARG A 22 11.01 16.27 -12.85
C ARG A 22 9.77 15.69 -13.50
N GLU A 23 9.68 15.62 -14.81
CA GLU A 23 8.61 14.82 -15.43
C GLU A 23 8.63 13.38 -14.92
N ASP A 24 9.83 12.93 -14.53
CA ASP A 24 10.09 11.64 -13.92
C ASP A 24 10.83 11.90 -12.61
N TYR A 25 10.16 12.59 -11.66
CA TYR A 25 10.68 12.90 -10.31
C TYR A 25 11.81 13.94 -10.32
N SER A 26 12.92 13.73 -9.65
CA SER A 26 13.99 14.71 -9.56
C SER A 26 15.10 14.53 -10.58
N ASP A 27 15.86 15.59 -10.84
CA ASP A 27 17.04 15.60 -11.71
C ASP A 27 18.19 14.72 -11.20
N ASN A 28 18.27 14.51 -9.88
CA ASN A 28 19.27 13.67 -9.22
C ASN A 28 18.76 12.27 -8.84
N GLY A 29 17.55 11.90 -9.27
CA GLY A 29 16.98 10.59 -9.02
C GLY A 29 16.30 10.44 -7.66
N ASP A 30 16.00 11.54 -6.99
CA ASP A 30 15.21 11.53 -5.77
C ASP A 30 13.74 11.25 -6.11
N ALA A 31 13.16 10.22 -5.51
CA ALA A 31 11.77 9.83 -5.72
C ALA A 31 10.78 10.78 -5.02
N TRP A 32 11.21 11.43 -3.96
CA TRP A 32 10.36 12.17 -3.04
C TRP A 32 10.32 13.65 -3.38
N SER A 33 9.52 14.01 -4.38
CA SER A 33 9.34 15.39 -4.82
C SER A 33 7.90 15.65 -5.24
N HIS A 34 7.23 16.54 -4.53
CA HIS A 34 5.95 17.07 -4.96
C HIS A 34 6.11 18.32 -5.80
N PHE A 35 5.25 18.45 -6.81
CA PHE A 35 5.16 19.68 -7.60
C PHE A 35 4.28 20.69 -6.88
N PRO A 36 4.60 22.01 -6.93
CA PRO A 36 3.66 23.04 -6.60
C PRO A 36 2.44 22.97 -7.53
N HIS A 37 1.30 23.44 -7.05
CA HIS A 37 0.03 23.39 -7.80
C HIS A 37 0.13 23.96 -9.22
N GLU A 38 0.88 25.05 -9.40
CA GLU A 38 1.11 25.67 -10.71
C GLU A 38 1.79 24.73 -11.69
N HIS A 39 2.82 24.05 -11.24
CA HIS A 39 3.57 23.12 -12.08
C HIS A 39 2.74 21.87 -12.40
N ALA A 40 2.09 21.29 -11.43
CA ALA A 40 1.30 20.08 -11.62
C ALA A 40 0.16 20.27 -12.64
N ARG A 41 -0.48 21.46 -12.64
CA ARG A 41 -1.53 21.77 -13.64
C ARG A 41 -1.00 22.20 -15.01
N SER A 42 0.25 22.70 -15.09
CA SER A 42 0.81 23.30 -16.30
C SER A 42 1.64 22.35 -17.14
N ARG A 43 2.10 21.20 -16.55
CA ARG A 43 2.95 20.26 -17.26
C ARG A 43 2.26 18.93 -17.54
N THR A 44 2.64 18.27 -18.62
CA THR A 44 2.26 16.90 -18.92
C THR A 44 3.25 15.93 -18.32
N PHE A 45 2.78 14.75 -17.90
CA PHE A 45 3.59 13.75 -17.24
C PHE A 45 3.82 12.54 -18.15
N ARG A 46 5.00 11.98 -18.09
CA ARG A 46 5.39 10.83 -18.91
C ARG A 46 4.80 9.52 -18.35
N TRP A 47 4.90 9.30 -17.06
CA TRP A 47 4.49 8.03 -16.44
C TRP A 47 2.98 7.81 -16.40
N GLY A 48 2.20 8.85 -16.30
CA GLY A 48 0.74 8.84 -16.26
C GLY A 48 0.20 10.16 -15.76
N GLU A 49 -1.00 10.50 -16.16
CA GLU A 49 -1.67 11.73 -15.75
C GLU A 49 -2.95 11.37 -15.00
N ASP A 50 -2.82 10.95 -13.76
CA ASP A 50 -3.97 10.66 -12.92
C ASP A 50 -4.59 11.93 -12.33
N GLY A 51 -5.85 11.85 -11.93
CA GLY A 51 -6.61 12.90 -11.29
C GLY A 51 -7.62 12.31 -10.30
N ILE A 52 -8.44 13.16 -9.68
CA ILE A 52 -9.44 12.71 -8.72
C ILE A 52 -10.36 11.68 -9.38
N ALA A 53 -10.53 10.51 -8.77
CA ALA A 53 -11.28 9.36 -9.30
C ALA A 53 -10.91 8.99 -10.75
N GLY A 54 -9.65 9.16 -11.12
CA GLY A 54 -9.17 8.99 -12.48
C GLY A 54 -9.23 7.55 -12.97
N VAL A 55 -9.69 7.38 -14.22
CA VAL A 55 -9.69 6.09 -14.93
C VAL A 55 -9.08 6.26 -16.32
N SER A 56 -8.42 5.22 -16.80
CA SER A 56 -7.77 5.21 -18.12
C SER A 56 -7.97 3.87 -18.84
N ASP A 57 -7.60 3.83 -20.12
CA ASP A 57 -7.36 2.55 -20.80
C ASP A 57 -6.05 1.89 -20.31
N THR A 58 -5.82 0.65 -20.72
CA THR A 58 -4.69 -0.17 -20.27
C THR A 58 -3.30 0.38 -20.63
N HIS A 59 -3.22 1.40 -21.48
CA HIS A 59 -1.98 2.07 -21.87
C HIS A 59 -1.96 3.56 -21.49
N GLY A 60 -2.94 4.00 -20.67
CA GLY A 60 -3.06 5.39 -20.26
C GLY A 60 -3.24 6.38 -21.41
N LEU A 61 -3.71 5.95 -22.59
CA LEU A 61 -3.83 6.78 -23.77
C LEU A 61 -4.97 7.77 -23.69
N ILE A 62 -6.11 7.35 -23.12
CA ILE A 62 -7.25 8.22 -22.81
C ILE A 62 -7.51 8.19 -21.31
N ASN A 63 -7.74 9.36 -20.73
CA ASN A 63 -7.96 9.52 -19.31
C ASN A 63 -9.26 10.29 -19.09
N VAL A 64 -10.02 9.87 -18.06
CA VAL A 64 -11.18 10.58 -17.54
C VAL A 64 -10.90 10.90 -16.08
N VAL A 65 -10.98 12.17 -15.71
CA VAL A 65 -10.75 12.64 -14.33
C VAL A 65 -11.81 13.67 -13.96
N PHE A 66 -11.93 13.96 -12.67
CA PHE A 66 -12.92 14.89 -12.15
C PHE A 66 -12.22 16.05 -11.46
N SER A 67 -12.78 17.24 -11.66
CA SER A 67 -12.26 18.46 -11.05
C SER A 67 -13.41 19.20 -10.38
N PHE A 68 -13.06 19.92 -9.31
CA PHE A 68 -14.04 20.67 -8.51
C PHE A 68 -13.51 22.09 -8.20
N TRP A 69 -14.44 23.04 -8.07
CA TRP A 69 -14.12 24.38 -7.60
C TRP A 69 -15.28 24.97 -6.80
N ASN A 70 -14.97 25.58 -5.66
CA ASN A 70 -15.94 26.13 -4.71
C ASN A 70 -15.99 27.66 -4.70
N GLU A 71 -15.38 28.32 -5.70
CA GLU A 71 -15.21 29.79 -5.79
C GLU A 71 -14.40 30.42 -4.63
N LYS A 72 -13.86 29.62 -3.74
CA LYS A 72 -13.04 30.09 -2.60
C LYS A 72 -11.58 29.69 -2.74
N ASP A 73 -11.31 28.56 -3.37
CA ASP A 73 -9.95 28.08 -3.63
C ASP A 73 -9.29 28.93 -4.71
N ASP A 74 -7.99 29.13 -4.56
CA ASP A 74 -7.15 29.84 -5.53
C ASP A 74 -6.87 29.00 -6.79
N PHE A 75 -7.25 27.72 -6.79
CA PHE A 75 -6.98 26.80 -7.90
C PHE A 75 -8.09 25.78 -8.05
N LEU A 76 -8.22 25.30 -9.29
CA LEU A 76 -9.09 24.20 -9.66
C LEU A 76 -8.54 22.91 -9.04
N LYS A 77 -9.35 22.19 -8.28
CA LYS A 77 -9.01 20.87 -7.73
C LYS A 77 -9.09 19.82 -8.83
N GLU A 78 -7.97 19.52 -9.48
CA GLU A 78 -7.81 18.51 -10.53
C GLU A 78 -7.10 17.25 -10.02
N ARG A 79 -6.28 17.39 -8.99
CA ARG A 79 -5.52 16.35 -8.29
C ARG A 79 -5.61 16.57 -6.79
N LEU A 80 -5.25 15.51 -6.04
CA LEU A 80 -4.97 15.66 -4.62
C LEU A 80 -3.56 16.20 -4.42
N PHE A 81 -3.40 17.03 -3.40
CA PHE A 81 -2.12 17.66 -3.07
C PHE A 81 -1.76 17.40 -1.60
N GLY A 82 -0.48 17.34 -1.35
CA GLY A 82 0.08 17.10 -0.02
C GLY A 82 1.22 18.04 0.32
N LEU A 83 1.97 17.67 1.33
CA LEU A 83 3.21 18.32 1.73
C LEU A 83 4.39 17.47 1.26
N SER A 84 5.46 18.12 0.82
CA SER A 84 6.76 17.49 0.58
C SER A 84 7.66 17.61 1.81
N ASN A 85 8.77 16.89 1.84
CA ASN A 85 9.78 16.98 2.89
C ASN A 85 10.17 18.41 3.28
N PRO A 86 10.37 19.36 2.34
CA PRO A 86 10.66 20.76 2.69
C PRO A 86 9.48 21.53 3.27
N GLN A 87 8.26 21.00 3.17
CA GLN A 87 7.03 21.66 3.58
C GLN A 87 6.41 21.02 4.83
N GLY A 88 6.64 19.71 5.03
CA GLY A 88 6.18 18.92 6.17
C GLY A 88 7.28 18.63 7.17
N ASN A 89 6.96 17.96 8.25
CA ASN A 89 7.93 17.52 9.26
C ASN A 89 8.21 16.01 9.26
N HIS A 90 7.40 15.20 8.58
CA HIS A 90 7.54 13.74 8.53
C HIS A 90 7.62 13.15 7.11
N GLY A 91 8.02 13.93 6.12
CA GLY A 91 8.11 13.44 4.74
C GLY A 91 6.95 13.94 3.89
N GLU A 92 6.56 13.12 2.93
CA GLU A 92 5.54 13.46 1.95
C GLU A 92 4.22 12.82 2.35
N SER A 93 3.14 13.59 2.34
CA SER A 93 1.80 13.08 2.61
C SER A 93 0.71 13.91 1.96
N ILE A 94 -0.31 13.25 1.44
CA ILE A 94 -1.51 13.89 0.90
C ILE A 94 -2.31 14.50 2.05
N LYS A 95 -2.78 15.74 1.87
CA LYS A 95 -3.55 16.50 2.86
C LYS A 95 -5.00 16.71 2.42
N GLU A 96 -5.60 15.70 1.83
CA GLU A 96 -6.97 15.77 1.35
C GLU A 96 -7.77 14.52 1.73
N CYS A 97 -9.09 14.65 1.92
CA CYS A 97 -9.94 13.54 2.35
C CYS A 97 -10.64 12.88 1.17
N HIS A 98 -10.30 11.64 0.88
CA HIS A 98 -10.91 10.84 -0.16
C HIS A 98 -11.01 9.36 0.26
N PHE A 99 -11.95 8.62 -0.33
CA PHE A 99 -12.20 7.24 0.04
C PHE A 99 -12.50 6.37 -1.18
N HIS A 100 -11.92 5.21 -1.22
CA HIS A 100 -12.19 4.16 -2.20
C HIS A 100 -13.32 3.28 -1.67
N LEU A 101 -14.55 3.53 -2.10
CA LEU A 101 -15.72 2.87 -1.51
C LEU A 101 -16.05 1.53 -2.15
N ASP A 102 -15.86 1.43 -3.46
CA ASP A 102 -16.17 0.22 -4.22
C ASP A 102 -15.36 0.12 -5.50
N ASN A 103 -15.08 -1.11 -5.91
CA ASN A 103 -14.53 -1.43 -7.23
C ASN A 103 -14.66 -2.94 -7.47
N THR A 104 -14.87 -3.36 -8.71
CA THR A 104 -14.88 -4.77 -9.10
C THR A 104 -13.64 -5.11 -9.92
N PRO A 105 -13.19 -6.38 -9.99
CA PRO A 105 -12.00 -6.76 -10.76
C PRO A 105 -12.05 -6.37 -12.23
N THR A 106 -13.25 -6.37 -12.82
CA THR A 106 -13.49 -5.96 -14.21
C THR A 106 -13.69 -4.46 -14.37
N HIS A 107 -13.68 -3.70 -13.25
CA HIS A 107 -14.07 -2.29 -13.20
C HIS A 107 -15.45 -2.04 -13.83
N SER A 108 -16.36 -3.02 -13.70
CA SER A 108 -17.75 -2.88 -14.18
C SER A 108 -18.56 -1.93 -13.32
N TYR A 109 -18.23 -1.80 -12.05
CA TYR A 109 -18.69 -0.79 -11.12
C TYR A 109 -17.54 -0.28 -10.28
N MET A 110 -17.46 1.03 -10.10
CA MET A 110 -16.49 1.70 -9.28
C MET A 110 -17.15 2.86 -8.53
N LYS A 111 -16.78 3.08 -7.28
CA LYS A 111 -17.28 4.19 -6.46
C LYS A 111 -16.17 4.83 -5.65
N TYR A 112 -16.10 6.14 -5.73
CA TYR A 112 -15.11 6.99 -5.05
C TYR A 112 -15.83 8.10 -4.32
N LEU A 113 -15.32 8.54 -3.19
CA LEU A 113 -15.79 9.73 -2.46
C LEU A 113 -14.64 10.72 -2.31
N TYR A 114 -14.90 11.96 -2.67
CA TYR A 114 -14.03 13.09 -2.34
C TYR A 114 -14.80 14.06 -1.45
N LYS A 115 -14.25 14.38 -0.28
CA LYS A 115 -14.83 15.36 0.65
C LYS A 115 -14.26 16.74 0.36
N TYR A 116 -15.03 17.56 -0.32
CA TYR A 116 -14.57 18.86 -0.81
C TYR A 116 -15.06 20.00 0.09
N PRO A 117 -14.16 20.78 0.73
CA PRO A 117 -14.54 21.87 1.61
C PRO A 117 -15.28 22.99 0.88
N GLN A 118 -16.19 23.68 1.59
CA GLN A 118 -16.85 24.90 1.12
C GLN A 118 -16.07 26.19 1.45
N ARG A 119 -14.96 26.07 2.18
CA ARG A 119 -14.03 27.15 2.54
C ARG A 119 -12.78 27.05 1.66
N LYS A 120 -12.01 28.14 1.60
CA LYS A 120 -10.67 28.12 0.96
C LYS A 120 -9.82 27.01 1.58
N PHE A 121 -9.21 26.18 0.74
CA PHE A 121 -8.33 25.11 1.20
C PHE A 121 -7.09 25.70 1.90
N PRO A 122 -6.77 25.27 3.13
CA PRO A 122 -5.79 25.94 3.98
C PRO A 122 -4.36 25.47 3.72
N TYR A 123 -3.93 25.33 2.47
CA TYR A 123 -2.63 24.78 2.11
C TYR A 123 -1.46 25.58 2.73
N GLU A 124 -1.52 26.91 2.65
CA GLU A 124 -0.49 27.77 3.26
C GLU A 124 -0.40 27.59 4.79
N LYS A 125 -1.54 27.36 5.46
CA LYS A 125 -1.57 27.10 6.90
C LYS A 125 -0.94 25.76 7.22
N LEU A 126 -1.24 24.72 6.44
CA LEU A 126 -0.63 23.38 6.59
C LEU A 126 0.89 23.46 6.47
N VAL A 127 1.40 24.09 5.41
CA VAL A 127 2.84 24.32 5.21
C VAL A 127 3.45 25.08 6.37
N ALA A 128 2.84 26.22 6.77
CA ALA A 128 3.38 27.08 7.81
C ALA A 128 3.40 26.44 9.20
N GLU A 129 2.40 25.62 9.53
CA GLU A 129 2.35 24.91 10.81
C GLU A 129 3.32 23.75 10.86
N ASN A 130 3.40 22.95 9.79
CA ASN A 130 4.33 21.80 9.74
C ASN A 130 5.80 22.25 9.66
N ALA A 131 6.10 23.35 8.96
CA ALA A 131 7.45 23.90 8.91
C ALA A 131 7.99 24.38 10.27
N LYS A 132 7.12 24.63 11.28
CA LYS A 132 7.51 24.99 12.65
C LYS A 132 7.81 23.79 13.53
N ARG A 133 7.39 22.59 13.12
CA ARG A 133 7.43 21.38 13.91
C ARG A 133 8.73 20.62 13.68
N GLY A 134 9.29 20.09 14.78
CA GLY A 134 10.41 19.17 14.73
C GLY A 134 9.97 17.73 14.42
N LYS A 135 10.93 16.86 14.14
CA LYS A 135 10.67 15.43 13.86
C LYS A 135 10.04 14.65 15.02
N THR A 136 10.11 15.17 16.24
CA THR A 136 9.47 14.56 17.42
C THR A 136 8.08 15.08 17.70
N GLU A 137 7.61 16.06 16.90
CA GLU A 137 6.29 16.65 17.02
C GLU A 137 5.38 16.07 15.93
N ARG A 138 4.17 15.79 16.33
CA ARG A 138 3.13 15.29 15.45
C ARG A 138 2.88 16.20 14.26
N GLU A 139 2.66 15.61 13.09
CA GLU A 139 2.29 16.34 11.88
C GLU A 139 0.90 17.00 12.00
N TYR A 140 0.79 18.25 11.55
CA TYR A 140 -0.46 18.99 11.52
C TYR A 140 -1.28 18.58 10.29
N GLN A 141 -2.46 18.03 10.53
CA GLN A 141 -3.31 17.44 9.51
C GLN A 141 -4.41 18.41 9.04
N LEU A 142 -5.04 18.09 7.91
CA LEU A 142 -6.12 18.92 7.34
C LEU A 142 -7.28 19.10 8.31
N ILE A 143 -7.64 18.09 9.06
CA ILE A 143 -8.75 18.16 10.02
C ILE A 143 -8.43 19.06 11.21
N ASP A 144 -7.15 19.15 11.60
CA ASP A 144 -6.72 20.04 12.69
C ASP A 144 -6.93 21.52 12.34
N THR A 145 -7.16 21.81 11.06
CA THR A 145 -7.44 23.17 10.60
C THR A 145 -8.86 23.65 10.95
N GLY A 146 -9.76 22.76 11.32
CA GLY A 146 -11.19 23.04 11.51
C GLY A 146 -11.97 23.22 10.19
N LEU A 147 -11.42 22.76 9.07
CA LEU A 147 -11.98 23.02 7.73
C LEU A 147 -13.36 22.39 7.53
N PHE A 148 -13.63 21.25 8.17
CA PHE A 148 -14.88 20.51 8.09
C PHE A 148 -15.89 20.85 9.20
N GLU A 149 -15.56 21.78 10.11
CA GLU A 149 -16.48 22.20 11.16
C GLU A 149 -17.78 22.75 10.59
N GLU A 150 -18.90 22.53 11.32
CA GLU A 150 -20.26 22.90 10.92
C GLU A 150 -20.72 22.21 9.63
N ASP A 151 -20.15 21.03 9.30
CA ASP A 151 -20.44 20.25 8.08
C ASP A 151 -20.24 21.03 6.76
N ARG A 152 -19.41 22.08 6.76
CA ARG A 152 -19.17 22.95 5.60
C ARG A 152 -18.33 22.30 4.53
N TYR A 153 -18.85 21.22 3.95
CA TYR A 153 -18.22 20.48 2.86
C TYR A 153 -19.26 19.87 1.92
N PHE A 154 -18.77 19.41 0.78
CA PHE A 154 -19.52 18.60 -0.16
C PHE A 154 -19.02 17.15 -0.08
N ASP A 155 -19.97 16.19 -0.07
CA ASP A 155 -19.67 14.80 -0.37
C ASP A 155 -19.82 14.58 -1.87
N CYS A 156 -18.71 14.51 -2.58
CA CYS A 156 -18.67 14.28 -4.01
C CYS A 156 -18.47 12.77 -4.28
N PHE A 157 -19.59 12.06 -4.47
CA PHE A 157 -19.56 10.67 -4.90
C PHE A 157 -19.38 10.59 -6.40
N ILE A 158 -18.41 9.80 -6.84
CA ILE A 158 -18.11 9.56 -8.24
C ILE A 158 -18.29 8.08 -8.51
N GLU A 159 -19.21 7.74 -9.40
CA GLU A 159 -19.52 6.37 -9.80
C GLU A 159 -19.20 6.17 -11.28
N THR A 160 -18.56 5.05 -11.59
CA THR A 160 -18.30 4.61 -12.95
C THR A 160 -18.94 3.25 -13.15
N ALA A 161 -19.70 3.08 -14.23
CA ALA A 161 -20.36 1.83 -14.59
C ALA A 161 -20.09 1.47 -16.05
N LYS A 162 -20.00 0.16 -16.35
CA LYS A 162 -19.90 -0.34 -17.72
C LYS A 162 -21.26 -0.78 -18.23
N GLU A 163 -21.58 -0.42 -19.47
CA GLU A 163 -22.77 -0.90 -20.14
C GLU A 163 -22.75 -2.44 -20.30
N THR A 164 -23.91 -3.08 -20.11
CA THR A 164 -24.02 -4.55 -20.14
C THR A 164 -23.67 -5.14 -21.50
N GLU A 165 -24.29 -4.62 -22.55
CA GLU A 165 -24.16 -5.14 -23.92
C GLU A 165 -22.93 -4.56 -24.66
N ALA A 166 -22.27 -3.56 -24.08
CA ALA A 166 -21.15 -2.86 -24.66
C ALA A 166 -20.12 -2.46 -23.60
N PRO A 167 -19.25 -3.38 -23.15
CA PRO A 167 -18.28 -3.11 -22.08
C PRO A 167 -17.29 -1.96 -22.37
N ASP A 168 -17.19 -1.53 -23.63
CA ASP A 168 -16.43 -0.36 -24.07
C ASP A 168 -17.18 0.97 -23.82
N GLU A 169 -18.43 0.91 -23.38
CA GLU A 169 -19.24 2.06 -23.04
C GLU A 169 -19.21 2.28 -21.53
N LEU A 170 -18.73 3.45 -21.14
CA LEU A 170 -18.56 3.86 -19.74
C LEU A 170 -19.57 4.95 -19.40
N LEU A 171 -20.26 4.76 -18.29
CA LEU A 171 -21.19 5.70 -17.71
C LEU A 171 -20.56 6.30 -16.46
N PHE A 172 -20.65 7.62 -16.32
CA PHE A 172 -20.08 8.34 -15.17
C PHE A 172 -21.15 9.19 -14.52
N ARG A 173 -21.36 9.00 -13.22
CA ARG A 173 -22.28 9.78 -12.40
C ARG A 173 -21.51 10.45 -11.26
N VAL A 174 -21.63 11.78 -11.15
CA VAL A 174 -21.16 12.54 -9.99
C VAL A 174 -22.37 13.00 -9.21
N THR A 175 -22.44 12.68 -7.92
CA THR A 175 -23.48 13.17 -7.01
C THR A 175 -22.80 13.92 -5.87
N ALA A 176 -22.95 15.25 -5.84
CA ALA A 176 -22.29 16.10 -4.85
C ALA A 176 -23.36 16.66 -3.87
N TYR A 177 -23.37 16.13 -2.65
CA TYR A 177 -24.26 16.57 -1.58
C TYR A 177 -23.69 17.75 -0.81
N ASN A 178 -24.45 18.81 -0.63
CA ASN A 178 -24.11 19.89 0.30
C ASN A 178 -24.44 19.44 1.73
N ARG A 179 -23.41 19.20 2.55
CA ARG A 179 -23.57 18.85 3.97
C ARG A 179 -23.70 20.09 4.85
N GLY A 180 -23.26 21.25 4.35
CA GLY A 180 -23.25 22.50 5.10
C GLY A 180 -24.64 23.07 5.38
N PRO A 181 -24.73 23.97 6.36
CA PRO A 181 -25.99 24.58 6.78
C PRO A 181 -26.52 25.65 5.81
N GLU A 182 -25.74 26.07 4.85
CA GLU A 182 -26.03 27.13 3.89
C GLU A 182 -25.87 26.65 2.44
N ALA A 183 -26.55 27.31 1.51
CA ALA A 183 -26.30 27.12 0.09
C ALA A 183 -24.87 27.53 -0.25
N ALA A 184 -24.18 26.73 -1.04
CA ALA A 184 -22.79 26.97 -1.40
C ALA A 184 -22.53 26.73 -2.90
N PRO A 185 -21.72 27.58 -3.57
CA PRO A 185 -21.39 27.38 -4.95
C PRO A 185 -20.50 26.16 -5.14
N LEU A 186 -20.73 25.44 -6.23
CA LEU A 186 -19.94 24.29 -6.63
C LEU A 186 -19.84 24.23 -8.15
N HIS A 187 -18.63 24.08 -8.65
CA HIS A 187 -18.38 23.73 -10.04
C HIS A 187 -17.92 22.28 -10.11
N ILE A 188 -18.59 21.49 -10.95
CA ILE A 188 -18.22 20.10 -11.23
C ILE A 188 -17.73 20.04 -12.67
N ILE A 189 -16.48 19.56 -12.85
CA ILE A 189 -15.79 19.69 -14.13
C ILE A 189 -15.13 18.34 -14.50
N PRO A 190 -15.90 17.38 -15.05
CA PRO A 190 -15.32 16.20 -15.66
C PRO A 190 -14.42 16.58 -16.82
N GLN A 191 -13.27 15.93 -16.91
CA GLN A 191 -12.28 16.15 -17.97
C GLN A 191 -11.98 14.84 -18.70
N ILE A 192 -11.81 14.94 -20.02
CA ILE A 192 -11.35 13.84 -20.88
C ILE A 192 -10.16 14.34 -21.68
N PHE A 193 -9.06 13.61 -21.62
CA PHE A 193 -7.88 14.00 -22.37
C PHE A 193 -7.07 12.78 -22.81
N TYR A 194 -6.23 13.04 -23.82
CA TYR A 194 -5.25 12.08 -24.27
C TYR A 194 -3.88 12.37 -23.62
N ARG A 195 -3.22 11.32 -23.13
CA ARG A 195 -1.83 11.43 -22.65
C ARG A 195 -0.95 11.95 -23.78
N ASN A 196 -0.14 12.94 -23.46
CA ASN A 196 0.73 13.57 -24.46
C ASN A 196 1.97 12.70 -24.73
N THR A 197 1.92 11.93 -25.80
CA THR A 197 3.05 11.16 -26.33
C THR A 197 3.61 11.79 -27.60
N TRP A 198 2.86 12.67 -28.27
CA TRP A 198 3.26 13.27 -29.55
C TRP A 198 4.35 14.32 -29.43
N SER A 199 4.56 14.91 -28.25
CA SER A 199 5.65 15.86 -28.00
C SER A 199 6.99 15.18 -27.67
N TRP A 200 7.01 13.87 -27.42
CA TRP A 200 8.26 13.15 -27.14
C TRP A 200 9.20 13.06 -28.35
N GLY A 201 8.66 13.21 -29.56
CA GLY A 201 9.44 13.18 -30.78
C GLY A 201 9.88 11.78 -31.23
N LEU A 202 9.21 10.74 -30.75
CA LEU A 202 9.39 9.37 -31.19
C LEU A 202 8.67 9.17 -32.52
N GLU A 203 9.32 8.56 -33.53
CA GLU A 203 8.77 8.42 -34.89
C GLU A 203 7.42 7.69 -34.95
N GLN A 204 7.17 6.78 -34.05
CA GLN A 204 5.93 5.98 -33.98
C GLN A 204 4.75 6.72 -33.35
N GLU A 205 4.97 7.83 -32.67
CA GLU A 205 3.96 8.51 -31.83
C GLU A 205 3.55 9.90 -32.38
N THR A 206 3.88 10.22 -33.60
CA THR A 206 3.74 11.59 -34.21
C THR A 206 2.31 12.01 -34.54
N LYS A 207 1.32 11.12 -34.51
CA LYS A 207 -0.07 11.48 -34.85
C LYS A 207 -0.83 11.95 -33.62
N LYS A 208 -0.91 13.26 -33.44
CA LYS A 208 -1.69 13.89 -32.37
C LYS A 208 -3.17 13.49 -32.45
N PRO A 209 -3.75 13.01 -31.34
CA PRO A 209 -5.18 12.74 -31.26
C PRO A 209 -6.00 14.03 -31.20
N SER A 210 -7.30 13.94 -31.35
CA SER A 210 -8.17 15.13 -31.32
C SER A 210 -9.52 14.84 -30.66
N ILE A 211 -10.03 15.84 -29.95
CA ILE A 211 -11.39 15.91 -29.42
C ILE A 211 -12.05 17.14 -30.00
N ARG A 212 -13.29 17.02 -30.51
CA ARG A 212 -14.03 18.15 -31.09
C ARG A 212 -15.50 18.09 -30.72
N GLN A 213 -16.12 19.22 -30.54
CA GLN A 213 -17.56 19.29 -30.39
C GLN A 213 -18.24 18.96 -31.73
N VAL A 214 -19.27 18.10 -31.70
CA VAL A 214 -20.06 17.70 -32.88
C VAL A 214 -21.55 18.03 -32.71
N ALA A 215 -22.00 18.22 -31.47
CA ALA A 215 -23.33 18.71 -31.12
C ALA A 215 -23.25 19.49 -29.77
N PRO A 216 -24.28 20.22 -29.34
CA PRO A 216 -24.22 21.02 -28.11
C PRO A 216 -23.73 20.27 -26.87
N LEU A 217 -24.18 19.03 -26.68
CA LEU A 217 -23.83 18.16 -25.54
C LEU A 217 -23.03 16.92 -25.97
N THR A 218 -22.34 16.99 -27.13
CA THR A 218 -21.60 15.84 -27.65
C THR A 218 -20.26 16.28 -28.22
N ALA A 219 -19.21 15.62 -27.75
CA ALA A 219 -17.87 15.69 -28.30
C ALA A 219 -17.48 14.35 -28.92
N GLN A 220 -16.79 14.40 -30.08
CA GLN A 220 -16.18 13.24 -30.69
C GLN A 220 -14.69 13.22 -30.40
N THR A 221 -14.21 12.10 -29.90
CA THR A 221 -12.79 11.84 -29.69
C THR A 221 -12.24 11.00 -30.83
N LYS A 222 -10.99 11.20 -31.21
CA LYS A 222 -10.29 10.44 -32.25
C LYS A 222 -8.84 10.22 -31.88
N HIS A 223 -8.46 8.94 -31.76
CA HIS A 223 -7.09 8.54 -31.46
C HIS A 223 -6.57 7.52 -32.50
N PRO A 224 -5.28 7.57 -32.90
CA PRO A 224 -4.72 6.65 -33.89
C PRO A 224 -4.88 5.16 -33.54
N LYS A 225 -4.71 4.80 -32.25
CA LYS A 225 -4.80 3.42 -31.75
C LYS A 225 -6.22 3.07 -31.25
N LEU A 226 -6.90 3.99 -30.57
CA LEU A 226 -8.23 3.73 -29.96
C LEU A 226 -9.41 3.93 -30.92
N GLY A 227 -9.20 4.58 -32.07
CA GLY A 227 -10.26 4.91 -33.02
C GLY A 227 -11.10 6.09 -32.60
N HIS A 228 -12.43 6.01 -32.81
CA HIS A 228 -13.39 7.06 -32.52
C HIS A 228 -14.23 6.68 -31.31
N GLN A 229 -14.47 7.65 -30.43
CA GLN A 229 -15.45 7.57 -29.34
C GLN A 229 -16.27 8.85 -29.28
N PHE A 230 -17.39 8.82 -28.58
CA PHE A 230 -18.28 9.96 -28.36
C PHE A 230 -18.47 10.16 -26.86
N CYS A 231 -18.19 11.36 -26.39
CA CYS A 231 -18.58 11.81 -25.06
C CYS A 231 -19.93 12.50 -25.17
N GLN A 232 -20.93 11.96 -24.54
CA GLN A 232 -22.30 12.50 -24.52
C GLN A 232 -22.67 12.89 -23.11
N LEU A 233 -23.09 14.14 -22.92
CA LEU A 233 -23.43 14.74 -21.63
C LEU A 233 -24.93 14.95 -21.52
N SER A 234 -25.42 14.97 -20.27
CA SER A 234 -26.77 15.40 -19.91
C SER A 234 -26.74 16.76 -19.22
N PRO A 235 -27.75 17.62 -19.37
CA PRO A 235 -27.94 18.69 -18.41
C PRO A 235 -28.06 18.13 -16.99
N SER A 236 -27.62 18.85 -15.99
CA SER A 236 -27.89 18.46 -14.60
C SER A 236 -29.28 18.92 -14.21
N PRO A 237 -30.10 18.07 -13.53
CA PRO A 237 -31.42 18.49 -13.06
C PRO A 237 -31.32 19.77 -12.20
N GLY A 238 -32.30 20.64 -12.35
CA GLY A 238 -32.38 21.89 -11.62
C GLY A 238 -32.53 21.67 -10.12
N ILE A 239 -31.78 22.42 -9.33
CA ILE A 239 -31.79 22.37 -7.87
C ILE A 239 -32.23 23.72 -7.28
N GLY A 240 -32.67 23.69 -6.02
CA GLY A 240 -33.12 24.89 -5.31
C GLY A 240 -34.35 25.54 -5.90
N ARG A 241 -34.48 26.85 -5.68
CA ARG A 241 -35.68 27.63 -6.07
C ARG A 241 -35.85 27.88 -7.59
N SER A 242 -34.73 27.85 -8.33
CA SER A 242 -34.79 28.09 -9.77
C SER A 242 -35.43 26.92 -10.53
N GLY A 243 -35.19 25.67 -10.08
CA GLY A 243 -35.63 24.46 -10.74
C GLY A 243 -35.20 24.34 -12.21
N GLN A 244 -34.26 25.17 -12.65
CA GLN A 244 -33.78 25.24 -14.02
C GLN A 244 -32.58 24.32 -14.19
N ASP A 245 -32.57 23.47 -15.22
CA ASP A 245 -31.48 22.55 -15.50
C ASP A 245 -30.18 23.29 -15.80
N VAL A 246 -29.11 22.85 -15.18
CA VAL A 246 -27.78 23.39 -15.40
C VAL A 246 -27.17 22.78 -16.65
N GLN A 247 -26.93 23.62 -17.65
CA GLN A 247 -26.33 23.20 -18.92
C GLN A 247 -24.81 23.21 -18.84
N PRO A 248 -24.10 22.11 -19.21
CA PRO A 248 -22.65 22.13 -19.21
C PRO A 248 -22.11 22.99 -20.34
N ARG A 249 -21.07 23.74 -20.03
CA ARG A 249 -20.26 24.44 -21.03
C ARG A 249 -19.05 23.58 -21.40
N LEU A 250 -18.91 23.23 -22.69
CA LEU A 250 -17.76 22.48 -23.18
C LEU A 250 -16.56 23.39 -23.43
N LEU A 251 -15.45 23.12 -22.79
CA LEU A 251 -14.19 23.84 -22.89
C LEU A 251 -13.14 22.92 -23.53
N PHE A 252 -12.31 23.48 -24.43
CA PHE A 252 -11.30 22.71 -25.17
C PHE A 252 -9.94 23.34 -25.06
N THR A 253 -8.93 22.51 -24.92
CA THR A 253 -7.51 22.88 -24.96
C THR A 253 -6.68 21.73 -25.47
N GLU A 254 -5.37 21.93 -25.54
CA GLU A 254 -4.41 20.85 -25.78
C GLU A 254 -3.81 20.34 -24.48
N ASN A 255 -3.62 19.02 -24.38
CA ASN A 255 -2.86 18.44 -23.28
C ASN A 255 -1.36 18.56 -23.59
N GLU A 256 -0.87 19.79 -23.59
CA GLU A 256 0.53 20.16 -23.84
C GLU A 256 1.03 21.07 -22.71
N THR A 257 2.27 20.85 -22.31
CA THR A 257 2.93 21.63 -21.26
C THR A 257 2.92 23.13 -21.60
N ASN A 258 2.58 23.96 -20.62
CA ASN A 258 2.71 25.41 -20.75
C ASN A 258 4.18 25.84 -20.57
N LEU A 259 4.95 25.77 -21.68
CA LEU A 259 6.36 26.12 -21.69
C LEU A 259 6.60 27.58 -21.31
N HIS A 260 5.62 28.44 -21.57
CA HIS A 260 5.76 29.87 -21.21
C HIS A 260 5.69 30.07 -19.68
N SER A 261 4.73 29.44 -19.03
CA SER A 261 4.58 29.55 -17.59
C SER A 261 5.75 28.92 -16.83
N LEU A 262 6.20 27.75 -17.28
CA LEU A 262 7.22 26.96 -16.56
C LEU A 262 8.65 27.44 -16.88
N TYR A 263 8.94 27.78 -18.16
CA TYR A 263 10.31 27.98 -18.63
C TYR A 263 10.56 29.34 -19.28
N GLY A 264 9.52 30.17 -19.42
CA GLY A 264 9.63 31.43 -20.16
C GLY A 264 9.79 31.24 -21.69
N LEU A 265 9.59 30.03 -22.19
CA LEU A 265 9.71 29.69 -23.59
C LEU A 265 8.38 29.91 -24.32
N GLN A 266 8.43 30.12 -25.65
CA GLN A 266 7.23 30.28 -26.43
C GLN A 266 6.50 28.94 -26.56
N ASN A 267 5.19 28.92 -26.23
CA ASN A 267 4.35 27.76 -26.48
C ASN A 267 4.23 27.47 -27.99
N PRO A 268 4.24 26.18 -28.42
CA PRO A 268 4.03 25.83 -29.83
C PRO A 268 2.68 26.27 -30.36
N GLN A 269 1.70 26.43 -29.48
CA GLN A 269 0.35 26.87 -29.79
C GLN A 269 -0.30 27.55 -28.56
N PRO A 270 -1.34 28.37 -28.72
CA PRO A 270 -1.85 29.25 -27.63
C PRO A 270 -2.62 28.52 -26.53
N TYR A 271 -3.18 27.35 -26.80
CA TYR A 271 -4.04 26.62 -25.87
C TYR A 271 -3.27 25.45 -25.29
N VAL A 272 -2.98 25.48 -23.99
CA VAL A 272 -2.12 24.52 -23.28
C VAL A 272 -2.82 23.96 -22.07
N LYS A 273 -2.20 23.00 -21.38
CA LYS A 273 -2.84 22.13 -20.37
C LYS A 273 -3.61 22.87 -19.28
N ASP A 274 -3.11 23.98 -18.79
CA ASP A 274 -3.66 24.80 -17.68
C ASP A 274 -4.82 25.72 -18.09
N ALA A 275 -5.24 25.68 -19.35
CA ALA A 275 -6.25 26.60 -19.88
C ALA A 275 -7.58 26.57 -19.11
N PHE A 276 -8.00 25.44 -18.53
CA PHE A 276 -9.26 25.36 -17.79
C PHE A 276 -9.17 26.11 -16.48
N HIS A 277 -8.07 26.00 -15.76
CA HIS A 277 -7.82 26.80 -14.55
C HIS A 277 -7.86 28.31 -14.90
N ARG A 278 -7.06 28.74 -15.87
CA ARG A 278 -6.98 30.13 -16.31
C ARG A 278 -8.34 30.68 -16.75
N HIS A 279 -9.15 29.83 -17.40
CA HIS A 279 -10.48 30.25 -17.86
C HIS A 279 -11.50 30.37 -16.73
N ILE A 280 -11.54 29.36 -15.82
CA ILE A 280 -12.59 29.22 -14.79
C ILE A 280 -12.22 30.04 -13.56
N VAL A 281 -10.99 29.93 -13.06
CA VAL A 281 -10.55 30.56 -11.81
C VAL A 281 -10.05 31.96 -12.06
N ASP A 282 -9.14 32.14 -13.05
CA ASP A 282 -8.50 33.44 -13.33
C ASP A 282 -9.36 34.33 -14.26
N GLY A 283 -10.47 33.81 -14.82
CA GLY A 283 -11.38 34.57 -15.69
C GLY A 283 -10.81 34.88 -17.09
N GLU A 284 -9.71 34.22 -17.50
CA GLU A 284 -9.06 34.44 -18.79
C GLU A 284 -9.85 33.78 -19.94
N ARG A 285 -10.79 34.50 -20.53
CA ARG A 285 -11.69 33.98 -21.57
C ARG A 285 -10.96 33.45 -22.79
N GLY A 286 -9.78 33.97 -23.09
CA GLY A 286 -8.96 33.58 -24.25
C GLY A 286 -8.12 32.33 -24.04
N ALA A 287 -8.05 31.76 -22.84
CA ALA A 287 -7.22 30.60 -22.53
C ALA A 287 -7.70 29.32 -23.24
N VAL A 288 -9.01 29.16 -23.46
CA VAL A 288 -9.62 28.02 -24.11
C VAL A 288 -9.82 28.20 -25.61
N ASN A 289 -9.78 27.11 -26.36
CA ASN A 289 -9.89 27.13 -27.82
C ASN A 289 -11.32 27.48 -28.29
N PRO A 290 -11.56 28.65 -28.91
CA PRO A 290 -12.88 29.05 -29.38
C PRO A 290 -13.41 28.19 -30.56
N HIS A 291 -12.56 27.40 -31.22
CA HIS A 291 -12.97 26.49 -32.29
C HIS A 291 -13.49 25.14 -31.77
N CYS A 292 -13.72 25.01 -30.48
CA CYS A 292 -14.27 23.83 -29.81
C CYS A 292 -13.58 22.52 -30.20
N ARG A 293 -12.24 22.52 -30.17
CA ARG A 293 -11.38 21.37 -30.46
C ARG A 293 -10.06 21.44 -29.71
N GLY A 294 -9.49 20.27 -29.46
CA GLY A 294 -8.17 20.10 -28.80
C GLY A 294 -7.86 18.63 -28.57
N SER A 295 -6.93 18.34 -27.72
CA SER A 295 -6.64 16.99 -27.20
C SER A 295 -7.09 16.81 -25.74
N LYS A 296 -7.67 17.87 -25.13
CA LYS A 296 -8.24 17.90 -23.79
C LYS A 296 -9.60 18.63 -23.81
N LEU A 297 -10.59 18.04 -23.17
CA LEU A 297 -11.96 18.52 -23.01
C LEU A 297 -12.31 18.64 -21.53
N ALA A 298 -13.00 19.70 -21.13
CA ALA A 298 -13.72 19.77 -19.86
C ALA A 298 -15.20 20.08 -20.11
N ALA A 299 -16.07 19.44 -19.32
CA ALA A 299 -17.48 19.77 -19.25
C ALA A 299 -17.74 20.54 -17.96
N HIS A 300 -17.93 21.84 -18.06
CA HIS A 300 -18.08 22.74 -16.92
C HIS A 300 -19.54 22.90 -16.54
N TYR A 301 -19.95 22.30 -15.44
CA TYR A 301 -21.24 22.53 -14.77
C TYR A 301 -21.03 23.51 -13.63
N ALA A 302 -21.71 24.65 -13.68
CA ALA A 302 -21.63 25.70 -12.65
C ALA A 302 -22.95 25.76 -11.86
N PHE A 303 -22.88 25.40 -10.58
CA PHE A 303 -23.99 25.52 -9.63
C PHE A 303 -23.70 26.75 -8.71
N ASP A 304 -23.80 27.94 -9.30
CA ASP A 304 -23.53 29.24 -8.68
C ASP A 304 -24.77 30.16 -8.68
N GLU A 305 -25.72 29.94 -9.56
CA GLU A 305 -26.97 30.70 -9.62
C GLU A 305 -27.82 30.47 -8.37
N GLY A 306 -28.37 31.54 -7.81
CA GLY A 306 -29.24 31.48 -6.62
C GLY A 306 -28.53 31.12 -5.32
N ASN A 307 -27.21 31.34 -5.23
CA ASN A 307 -26.28 31.04 -4.15
C ASN A 307 -25.78 29.59 -4.06
N GLY A 308 -25.89 28.79 -5.10
CA GLY A 308 -25.30 27.44 -5.18
C GLY A 308 -26.22 26.30 -4.78
N VAL A 309 -25.63 25.16 -4.44
CA VAL A 309 -26.34 23.95 -4.00
C VAL A 309 -26.93 24.18 -2.60
N PRO A 310 -28.28 24.04 -2.42
CA PRO A 310 -28.89 24.23 -1.11
C PRO A 310 -28.45 23.19 -0.06
N PRO A 311 -28.61 23.49 1.25
CA PRO A 311 -28.34 22.54 2.32
C PRO A 311 -29.13 21.23 2.16
N GLY A 312 -28.46 20.10 2.27
CA GLY A 312 -29.07 18.77 2.18
C GLY A 312 -29.49 18.33 0.76
N GLU A 313 -29.42 19.22 -0.23
CA GLU A 313 -29.64 18.87 -1.64
C GLU A 313 -28.34 18.42 -2.33
N CYS A 314 -28.46 17.85 -3.53
CA CYS A 314 -27.31 17.41 -4.30
C CYS A 314 -27.34 17.87 -5.75
N ALA A 315 -26.16 18.14 -6.31
CA ALA A 315 -25.94 18.32 -7.72
C ALA A 315 -25.62 16.97 -8.38
N VAL A 316 -26.26 16.64 -9.50
CA VAL A 316 -26.05 15.36 -10.19
C VAL A 316 -25.60 15.61 -11.62
N VAL A 317 -24.43 15.11 -11.98
CA VAL A 317 -23.85 15.18 -13.33
C VAL A 317 -23.76 13.79 -13.93
N ARG A 318 -24.22 13.64 -15.17
CA ARG A 318 -24.18 12.38 -15.92
C ARG A 318 -23.53 12.58 -17.28
N PHE A 319 -22.65 11.68 -17.65
CA PHE A 319 -22.10 11.60 -19.01
C PHE A 319 -21.68 10.19 -19.38
N ARG A 320 -21.57 9.95 -20.65
CA ARG A 320 -21.25 8.65 -21.24
C ARG A 320 -20.11 8.77 -22.24
N LEU A 321 -19.17 7.84 -22.20
CA LEU A 321 -18.14 7.65 -23.23
C LEU A 321 -18.43 6.35 -23.98
N SER A 322 -18.68 6.40 -25.29
CA SER A 322 -19.02 5.23 -26.07
C SER A 322 -18.46 5.27 -27.50
N ARG A 323 -18.29 4.10 -28.13
CA ARG A 323 -17.85 4.01 -29.54
C ARG A 323 -18.92 4.43 -30.55
N LYS A 324 -20.18 4.44 -30.14
CA LYS A 324 -21.33 4.76 -31.00
C LYS A 324 -21.98 6.06 -30.55
N HIS A 325 -22.35 6.91 -31.51
CA HIS A 325 -23.18 8.04 -31.21
C HIS A 325 -24.63 7.53 -31.00
N LYS A 326 -25.10 7.57 -29.78
CA LYS A 326 -26.44 7.06 -29.39
C LYS A 326 -27.51 8.15 -29.27
N GLY A 327 -27.32 9.32 -29.86
CA GLY A 327 -28.28 10.42 -29.78
C GLY A 327 -28.36 11.04 -28.37
N TYR A 328 -29.56 11.14 -27.82
CA TYR A 328 -29.84 11.68 -26.49
C TYR A 328 -29.41 10.67 -25.38
N LEU A 329 -28.96 11.19 -24.26
CA LEU A 329 -28.66 10.38 -23.08
C LEU A 329 -29.97 10.22 -22.28
N ASP A 330 -30.50 9.01 -22.25
CA ASP A 330 -31.68 8.65 -21.47
C ASP A 330 -31.21 8.48 -20.01
N GLU A 331 -31.67 9.38 -19.12
CA GLU A 331 -31.21 9.44 -17.74
C GLU A 331 -31.81 8.31 -16.90
N GLU A 332 -33.04 7.88 -17.17
CA GLU A 332 -33.67 6.76 -16.47
C GLU A 332 -32.92 5.46 -16.78
N TYR A 333 -32.73 5.15 -18.06
CA TYR A 333 -31.92 4.00 -18.47
C TYR A 333 -30.48 4.07 -17.94
N PHE A 334 -29.87 5.27 -17.93
CA PHE A 334 -28.51 5.46 -17.37
C PHE A 334 -28.44 5.06 -15.90
N ASP A 335 -29.38 5.55 -15.09
CA ASP A 335 -29.43 5.25 -13.67
C ASP A 335 -29.78 3.77 -13.40
N GLU A 336 -30.61 3.14 -14.23
CA GLU A 336 -30.88 1.69 -14.19
C GLU A 336 -29.60 0.87 -14.40
N VAL A 337 -28.77 1.22 -15.38
CA VAL A 337 -27.49 0.53 -15.62
C VAL A 337 -26.55 0.69 -14.44
N VAL A 338 -26.43 1.90 -13.86
CA VAL A 338 -25.58 2.13 -12.69
C VAL A 338 -26.05 1.28 -11.50
N GLU A 339 -27.35 1.24 -11.22
CA GLU A 339 -27.93 0.43 -10.14
C GLU A 339 -27.76 -1.07 -10.37
N GLN A 340 -27.90 -1.52 -11.63
CA GLN A 340 -27.62 -2.91 -11.98
C GLN A 340 -26.15 -3.29 -11.70
N ARG A 341 -25.20 -2.45 -12.11
CA ARG A 341 -23.77 -2.70 -11.86
C ARG A 341 -23.46 -2.72 -10.37
N ARG A 342 -24.08 -1.85 -9.58
CA ARG A 342 -23.96 -1.85 -8.12
C ARG A 342 -24.47 -3.15 -7.52
N SER A 343 -25.68 -3.57 -7.92
CA SER A 343 -26.26 -4.83 -7.45
C SER A 343 -25.39 -6.05 -7.80
N GLU A 344 -24.80 -6.07 -8.98
CA GLU A 344 -23.87 -7.13 -9.39
C GLU A 344 -22.55 -7.09 -8.59
N ALA A 345 -22.06 -5.91 -8.22
CA ALA A 345 -20.93 -5.78 -7.32
C ALA A 345 -21.27 -6.31 -5.91
N ASP A 346 -22.49 -6.02 -5.41
CA ASP A 346 -22.99 -6.57 -4.14
C ASP A 346 -23.03 -8.10 -4.17
N GLU A 347 -23.54 -8.69 -5.26
CA GLU A 347 -23.56 -10.15 -5.44
C GLU A 347 -22.13 -10.73 -5.52
N PHE A 348 -21.22 -10.07 -6.24
CA PHE A 348 -19.83 -10.50 -6.34
C PHE A 348 -19.16 -10.58 -4.97
N TYR A 349 -19.23 -9.52 -4.15
CA TYR A 349 -18.62 -9.52 -2.82
C TYR A 349 -19.29 -10.48 -1.84
N TRP A 350 -20.61 -10.67 -1.98
CA TRP A 350 -21.29 -11.70 -1.20
C TRP A 350 -20.79 -13.11 -1.54
N ARG A 351 -20.46 -13.39 -2.80
CA ARG A 351 -19.90 -14.69 -3.23
C ARG A 351 -18.46 -14.89 -2.75
N ILE A 352 -17.66 -13.82 -2.65
CA ILE A 352 -16.29 -13.91 -2.11
C ILE A 352 -16.32 -14.30 -0.63
N SER A 353 -17.26 -13.75 0.13
CA SER A 353 -17.42 -13.99 1.56
C SER A 353 -18.87 -14.40 1.90
N PRO A 354 -19.28 -15.65 1.55
CA PRO A 354 -20.67 -16.09 1.67
C PRO A 354 -21.11 -16.34 3.11
N LEU A 355 -20.17 -16.30 4.06
CA LEU A 355 -20.44 -16.66 5.45
C LEU A 355 -21.07 -15.50 6.22
N PRO A 356 -21.83 -15.79 7.27
CA PRO A 356 -22.33 -14.75 8.16
C PRO A 356 -21.17 -13.95 8.73
N MET A 357 -21.21 -12.65 8.49
CA MET A 357 -20.20 -11.68 8.95
C MET A 357 -20.94 -10.41 9.36
N PRO A 358 -20.56 -9.74 10.44
CA PRO A 358 -21.10 -8.43 10.80
C PRO A 358 -20.97 -7.43 9.65
N ASP A 359 -21.95 -6.55 9.49
CA ASP A 359 -21.95 -5.56 8.38
C ASP A 359 -20.72 -4.66 8.40
N ASP A 360 -20.23 -4.33 9.58
CA ASP A 360 -19.00 -3.55 9.76
C ASP A 360 -17.78 -4.25 9.13
N LEU A 361 -17.59 -5.53 9.41
CA LEU A 361 -16.49 -6.31 8.84
C LEU A 361 -16.64 -6.49 7.32
N ARG A 362 -17.87 -6.61 6.81
CA ARG A 362 -18.13 -6.60 5.35
C ARG A 362 -17.73 -5.28 4.72
N ASN A 363 -18.05 -4.18 5.37
CA ASN A 363 -17.68 -2.84 4.90
C ASN A 363 -16.16 -2.66 4.88
N ILE A 364 -15.45 -3.08 5.95
CA ILE A 364 -13.98 -3.06 6.03
C ILE A 364 -13.39 -3.87 4.87
N GLN A 365 -13.82 -5.11 4.70
CA GLN A 365 -13.31 -5.99 3.63
C GLN A 365 -13.55 -5.40 2.25
N ARG A 366 -14.76 -4.88 1.98
CA ARG A 366 -15.12 -4.32 0.68
C ARG A 366 -14.29 -3.09 0.33
N GLN A 367 -14.10 -2.17 1.29
CA GLN A 367 -13.30 -0.97 1.06
C GLN A 367 -11.80 -1.32 0.93
N ALA A 368 -11.29 -2.31 1.67
CA ALA A 368 -9.94 -2.81 1.50
C ALA A 368 -9.71 -3.36 0.07
N PHE A 369 -10.60 -4.19 -0.44
CA PHE A 369 -10.54 -4.67 -1.82
C PHE A 369 -10.70 -3.53 -2.83
N ALA A 370 -11.59 -2.58 -2.57
CA ALA A 370 -11.75 -1.41 -3.42
C ALA A 370 -10.44 -0.60 -3.51
N GLY A 371 -9.79 -0.33 -2.39
CA GLY A 371 -8.49 0.35 -2.36
C GLY A 371 -7.45 -0.35 -3.22
N MET A 372 -7.31 -1.67 -3.07
CA MET A 372 -6.40 -2.49 -3.87
C MET A 372 -6.69 -2.41 -5.38
N LEU A 373 -7.97 -2.37 -5.78
CA LEU A 373 -8.35 -2.28 -7.19
C LEU A 373 -8.22 -0.86 -7.76
N TRP A 374 -8.42 0.17 -6.94
CA TRP A 374 -8.17 1.57 -7.33
C TRP A 374 -6.68 1.88 -7.48
N CYS A 375 -5.80 1.13 -6.82
CA CYS A 375 -4.35 1.23 -6.94
C CYS A 375 -3.77 0.51 -8.17
N LYS A 376 -4.60 -0.07 -9.05
CA LYS A 376 -4.19 -0.55 -10.38
C LYS A 376 -4.00 0.66 -11.30
N LYS A 377 -2.77 1.11 -11.48
CA LYS A 377 -2.45 2.30 -12.28
C LYS A 377 -1.50 1.98 -13.42
N TYR A 378 -1.70 2.69 -14.53
CA TYR A 378 -0.74 2.66 -15.62
C TYR A 378 0.52 3.44 -15.22
N TYR A 379 1.69 2.85 -15.49
CA TYR A 379 2.99 3.46 -15.20
C TYR A 379 3.92 3.33 -16.39
N HIS A 380 4.55 4.45 -16.80
CA HIS A 380 5.47 4.49 -17.92
C HIS A 380 6.80 5.10 -17.49
N PHE A 381 7.82 4.28 -17.38
CA PHE A 381 9.17 4.73 -17.12
C PHE A 381 10.16 3.88 -17.92
N ILE A 382 10.82 4.50 -18.90
CA ILE A 382 11.87 3.88 -19.73
C ILE A 382 13.16 4.63 -19.47
N TRP A 383 14.14 3.96 -18.83
CA TRP A 383 15.37 4.60 -18.38
C TRP A 383 16.09 5.37 -19.50
N GLU A 384 16.20 4.76 -20.70
CA GLU A 384 16.87 5.39 -21.84
C GLU A 384 16.18 6.70 -22.26
N GLN A 385 14.83 6.70 -22.32
CA GLN A 385 14.06 7.90 -22.66
C GLN A 385 14.17 8.96 -21.56
N TRP A 386 14.10 8.55 -20.30
CA TRP A 386 14.30 9.47 -19.18
C TRP A 386 15.69 10.11 -19.20
N ALA A 387 16.74 9.33 -19.46
CA ALA A 387 18.13 9.82 -19.48
C ALA A 387 18.40 10.76 -20.67
N GLU A 388 17.79 10.50 -21.85
CA GLU A 388 17.94 11.33 -23.07
C GLU A 388 17.08 12.60 -23.02
N GLY A 389 15.93 12.56 -22.31
CA GLY A 389 14.92 13.61 -22.29
C GLY A 389 14.08 13.68 -23.57
N ASP A 390 13.04 14.49 -23.54
CA ASP A 390 12.12 14.68 -24.65
C ASP A 390 12.51 15.86 -25.54
N LYS A 391 12.34 15.72 -26.84
CA LYS A 391 12.64 16.80 -27.82
C LYS A 391 11.79 18.06 -27.62
N GLY A 392 10.58 17.91 -27.04
CA GLY A 392 9.66 19.01 -26.78
C GLY A 392 9.88 19.71 -25.44
N GLN A 393 10.85 19.27 -24.66
CA GLN A 393 11.17 19.79 -23.31
C GLN A 393 12.59 20.36 -23.29
N PRO A 394 12.96 21.16 -22.29
CA PRO A 394 14.34 21.52 -22.06
C PRO A 394 15.24 20.30 -21.91
N PRO A 395 16.49 20.36 -22.34
CA PRO A 395 17.39 19.21 -22.21
C PRO A 395 17.66 18.89 -20.75
N PRO A 396 17.74 17.59 -20.39
CA PRO A 396 18.07 17.20 -19.03
C PRO A 396 19.48 17.66 -18.63
N PRO A 397 19.77 17.77 -17.31
CA PRO A 397 21.11 18.12 -16.84
C PRO A 397 22.16 17.16 -17.39
N PRO A 398 23.38 17.63 -17.68
CA PRO A 398 24.45 16.77 -18.19
C PRO A 398 24.79 15.57 -17.29
N GLY A 399 24.58 15.72 -15.98
CA GLY A 399 24.80 14.67 -14.98
C GLY A 399 23.76 13.56 -14.94
N ARG A 400 22.56 13.76 -15.55
CA ARG A 400 21.43 12.81 -15.48
C ARG A 400 21.81 11.39 -15.93
N LYS A 401 22.63 11.26 -16.96
CA LYS A 401 23.08 9.96 -17.47
C LYS A 401 24.01 9.19 -16.54
N GLY A 402 24.56 9.84 -15.52
CA GLY A 402 25.56 9.25 -14.60
C GLY A 402 25.04 8.94 -13.21
N ILE A 403 23.79 9.25 -12.91
CA ILE A 403 23.30 9.18 -11.51
C ILE A 403 22.72 7.83 -11.17
N ARG A 404 21.48 7.52 -11.49
CA ARG A 404 20.85 6.27 -11.05
C ARG A 404 20.66 5.28 -12.19
N ASN A 405 20.52 4.01 -11.83
CA ASN A 405 20.25 2.91 -12.76
C ASN A 405 21.21 2.82 -13.95
N LEU A 406 22.41 3.39 -13.84
CA LEU A 406 23.41 3.36 -14.91
C LEU A 406 23.74 1.93 -15.36
N ASN A 407 23.69 0.98 -14.43
CA ASN A 407 23.89 -0.44 -14.70
C ASN A 407 22.63 -1.15 -15.21
N TRP A 408 21.48 -0.46 -15.24
CA TRP A 408 20.18 -1.02 -15.65
C TRP A 408 19.50 -0.17 -16.74
N LYS A 409 20.24 0.13 -17.80
CA LYS A 409 19.77 0.99 -18.91
C LYS A 409 18.60 0.44 -19.71
N HIS A 410 18.33 -0.84 -19.61
CA HIS A 410 17.23 -1.52 -20.31
C HIS A 410 15.95 -1.65 -19.45
N LEU A 411 15.87 -0.94 -18.32
CA LEU A 411 14.65 -0.83 -17.57
C LEU A 411 13.54 -0.21 -18.42
N HIS A 412 12.42 -0.93 -18.55
CA HIS A 412 11.30 -0.54 -19.39
C HIS A 412 10.00 -0.88 -18.69
N LEU A 413 9.37 0.10 -18.09
CA LEU A 413 8.07 -0.01 -17.44
C LEU A 413 7.02 0.64 -18.32
N ASP A 414 6.02 -0.12 -18.78
CA ASP A 414 4.93 0.33 -19.66
C ASP A 414 3.72 -0.58 -19.46
N ASP A 415 3.27 -0.70 -18.20
CA ASP A 415 2.27 -1.66 -17.78
C ASP A 415 1.32 -1.08 -16.73
N ILE A 416 0.20 -1.77 -16.49
CA ILE A 416 -0.63 -1.56 -15.30
C ILE A 416 0.03 -2.27 -14.12
N LEU A 417 0.37 -1.51 -13.10
CA LEU A 417 0.96 -2.02 -11.86
C LEU A 417 -0.03 -1.91 -10.69
N SER A 418 0.11 -2.83 -9.74
CA SER A 418 -0.48 -2.68 -8.41
C SER A 418 0.43 -1.78 -7.60
N MET A 419 0.08 -0.50 -7.48
CA MET A 419 0.85 0.51 -6.76
C MET A 419 0.70 0.35 -5.24
N PRO A 420 1.70 0.71 -4.42
CA PRO A 420 1.53 0.81 -2.98
C PRO A 420 0.41 1.79 -2.60
N ASP A 421 0.41 2.96 -3.24
CA ASP A 421 -0.65 3.96 -3.15
C ASP A 421 -0.82 4.70 -4.48
N SER A 422 -2.01 5.27 -4.73
CA SER A 422 -2.31 6.00 -5.97
C SER A 422 -1.69 7.39 -6.06
N TRP A 423 -1.34 8.00 -4.92
CA TRP A 423 -0.97 9.41 -4.83
C TRP A 423 0.40 9.65 -4.20
N GLU A 424 0.74 8.88 -3.18
CA GLU A 424 1.97 9.05 -2.41
C GLU A 424 3.08 8.12 -2.89
N TYR A 425 2.75 6.87 -3.25
CA TYR A 425 3.67 5.88 -3.81
C TYR A 425 3.21 5.32 -5.16
N PRO A 426 2.95 6.16 -6.18
CA PRO A 426 2.47 5.70 -7.48
C PRO A 426 3.62 5.25 -8.38
N PHE A 427 4.38 4.23 -7.95
CA PHE A 427 5.53 3.72 -8.68
C PHE A 427 5.72 2.21 -8.49
N PHE A 428 6.70 1.64 -9.19
CA PHE A 428 7.10 0.25 -9.05
C PHE A 428 7.69 -0.03 -7.67
N ALA A 429 7.11 -1.00 -6.94
CA ALA A 429 7.59 -1.43 -5.63
C ALA A 429 7.51 -2.96 -5.53
N ALA A 430 8.66 -3.64 -5.51
CA ALA A 430 8.72 -5.08 -5.74
C ALA A 430 8.08 -5.92 -4.63
N TRP A 431 8.40 -5.66 -3.36
CA TRP A 431 7.86 -6.50 -2.27
C TRP A 431 6.43 -6.13 -1.91
N ASP A 432 6.05 -4.86 -2.05
CA ASP A 432 4.67 -4.40 -1.89
C ASP A 432 3.77 -5.13 -2.89
N THR A 433 4.12 -5.14 -4.18
CA THR A 433 3.39 -5.90 -5.20
C THR A 433 3.31 -7.38 -4.85
N ALA A 434 4.36 -7.98 -4.30
CA ALA A 434 4.34 -9.37 -3.87
C ALA A 434 3.38 -9.61 -2.69
N PHE A 435 3.25 -8.67 -1.75
CA PHE A 435 2.25 -8.73 -0.66
C PHE A 435 0.83 -8.44 -1.14
N HIS A 436 0.65 -7.58 -2.14
CA HIS A 436 -0.67 -7.31 -2.72
C HIS A 436 -1.27 -8.55 -3.41
N CYS A 437 -0.44 -9.35 -4.08
CA CYS A 437 -0.89 -10.44 -4.93
C CYS A 437 -1.71 -11.53 -4.22
N PRO A 438 -1.41 -12.00 -3.00
CA PRO A 438 -2.30 -12.90 -2.27
C PRO A 438 -3.69 -12.32 -2.04
N THR A 439 -3.81 -11.06 -1.62
CA THR A 439 -5.10 -10.39 -1.46
C THR A 439 -5.83 -10.22 -2.79
N LEU A 440 -5.13 -9.78 -3.84
CA LEU A 440 -5.68 -9.68 -5.19
C LEU A 440 -6.13 -11.03 -5.75
N ALA A 441 -5.44 -12.13 -5.42
CA ALA A 441 -5.81 -13.47 -5.90
C ALA A 441 -7.17 -13.93 -5.38
N MET A 442 -7.66 -13.38 -4.26
CA MET A 442 -9.01 -13.66 -3.76
C MET A 442 -10.10 -13.13 -4.69
N ILE A 443 -9.84 -12.02 -5.38
CA ILE A 443 -10.82 -11.31 -6.21
C ILE A 443 -10.46 -11.28 -7.70
N ASP A 444 -9.16 -11.26 -8.04
CA ASP A 444 -8.63 -11.19 -9.41
C ASP A 444 -7.33 -12.00 -9.54
N PRO A 445 -7.40 -13.35 -9.51
CA PRO A 445 -6.20 -14.20 -9.57
C PRO A 445 -5.40 -14.02 -10.86
N GLU A 446 -6.04 -13.68 -11.98
CA GLU A 446 -5.34 -13.48 -13.26
C GLU A 446 -4.46 -12.22 -13.21
N PHE A 447 -4.94 -11.14 -12.61
CA PHE A 447 -4.13 -9.94 -12.43
C PHE A 447 -2.99 -10.19 -11.43
N ALA A 448 -3.26 -10.85 -10.30
CA ALA A 448 -2.24 -11.23 -9.32
C ALA A 448 -1.10 -12.05 -9.95
N LYS A 449 -1.44 -13.10 -10.73
CA LYS A 449 -0.45 -13.91 -11.47
C LYS A 449 0.33 -13.06 -12.47
N LYS A 450 -0.36 -12.16 -13.20
CA LYS A 450 0.28 -11.27 -14.17
C LYS A 450 1.29 -10.34 -13.50
N GLN A 451 0.99 -9.77 -12.32
CA GLN A 451 1.92 -8.93 -11.58
C GLN A 451 3.19 -9.69 -11.17
N LEU A 452 3.04 -10.89 -10.61
CA LEU A 452 4.18 -11.71 -10.20
C LEU A 452 5.04 -12.20 -11.38
N ASP A 453 4.43 -12.54 -12.51
CA ASP A 453 5.16 -12.87 -13.74
C ASP A 453 5.89 -11.63 -14.29
N LEU A 454 5.23 -10.47 -14.28
CA LEU A 454 5.75 -9.20 -14.77
C LEU A 454 7.03 -8.80 -14.04
N MET A 455 7.03 -8.86 -12.69
CA MET A 455 8.20 -8.51 -11.86
C MET A 455 9.43 -9.37 -12.17
N THR A 456 9.24 -10.55 -12.74
CA THR A 456 10.34 -11.46 -13.12
C THR A 456 10.70 -11.39 -14.61
N ARG A 457 10.12 -10.47 -15.39
CA ARG A 457 10.46 -10.22 -16.79
C ARG A 457 11.82 -9.53 -16.91
N GLU A 458 12.46 -9.71 -18.06
CA GLU A 458 13.82 -9.25 -18.33
C GLU A 458 13.98 -7.73 -18.27
N TRP A 459 12.91 -6.97 -18.43
CA TRP A 459 12.90 -5.52 -18.35
C TRP A 459 12.50 -4.97 -16.98
N TYR A 460 12.04 -5.84 -16.04
CA TYR A 460 11.85 -5.55 -14.62
C TYR A 460 12.95 -6.15 -13.76
N MET A 461 13.28 -7.40 -13.98
CA MET A 461 14.40 -8.08 -13.33
C MET A 461 15.65 -7.92 -14.18
N HIS A 462 16.75 -7.49 -13.57
CA HIS A 462 18.01 -7.36 -14.28
C HIS A 462 18.49 -8.73 -14.81
N PRO A 463 19.16 -8.81 -15.99
CA PRO A 463 19.66 -10.08 -16.54
C PRO A 463 20.62 -10.86 -15.63
N ASN A 464 21.25 -10.22 -14.63
CA ASN A 464 22.04 -10.92 -13.62
C ASN A 464 21.19 -11.66 -12.57
N GLY A 465 19.87 -11.53 -12.60
CA GLY A 465 18.94 -12.11 -11.65
C GLY A 465 18.50 -11.18 -10.52
N GLN A 466 19.06 -9.96 -10.44
CA GLN A 466 18.63 -8.99 -9.43
C GLN A 466 17.23 -8.47 -9.72
N LEU A 467 16.37 -8.51 -8.71
CA LEU A 467 15.09 -7.81 -8.68
C LEU A 467 15.26 -6.59 -7.77
N PRO A 468 15.40 -5.38 -8.32
CA PRO A 468 15.54 -4.17 -7.51
C PRO A 468 14.27 -3.88 -6.70
N ALA A 469 14.41 -3.14 -5.61
CA ALA A 469 13.28 -2.74 -4.77
C ALA A 469 12.28 -1.87 -5.55
N TYR A 470 12.82 -0.92 -6.29
CA TYR A 470 12.09 0.08 -7.09
C TYR A 470 13.04 0.64 -8.18
N GLU A 471 12.55 1.52 -9.03
CA GLU A 471 13.35 2.12 -10.12
C GLU A 471 14.30 3.24 -9.68
N TRP A 472 14.24 3.69 -8.44
CA TRP A 472 15.01 4.84 -7.95
C TRP A 472 16.46 4.53 -7.65
N ASN A 473 16.75 3.38 -7.06
CA ASN A 473 18.10 2.97 -6.72
C ASN A 473 18.31 1.49 -7.03
N PHE A 474 19.10 1.20 -8.06
CA PHE A 474 19.40 -0.18 -8.45
C PHE A 474 20.13 -0.99 -7.38
N GLY A 475 20.84 -0.32 -6.45
CA GLY A 475 21.56 -0.97 -5.36
C GLY A 475 20.65 -1.52 -4.25
N ASP A 476 19.45 -0.95 -4.10
CA ASP A 476 18.50 -1.36 -3.09
C ASP A 476 17.73 -2.60 -3.51
N VAL A 477 17.53 -3.51 -2.59
CA VAL A 477 16.72 -4.71 -2.77
C VAL A 477 15.79 -4.90 -1.60
N ASN A 478 14.62 -5.47 -1.88
CA ASN A 478 13.64 -5.85 -0.88
C ASN A 478 13.83 -7.30 -0.44
N PRO A 479 13.20 -7.73 0.66
CA PRO A 479 13.13 -9.13 1.03
C PRO A 479 12.64 -10.02 -0.11
N PRO A 480 13.21 -11.20 -0.32
CA PRO A 480 12.85 -12.09 -1.43
C PRO A 480 11.53 -12.86 -1.14
N VAL A 481 10.42 -12.15 -0.98
CA VAL A 481 9.10 -12.72 -0.67
C VAL A 481 8.33 -13.21 -1.91
N HIS A 482 8.88 -13.03 -3.09
CA HIS A 482 8.20 -13.34 -4.35
C HIS A 482 7.79 -14.82 -4.47
N ALA A 483 8.69 -15.76 -4.10
CA ALA A 483 8.39 -17.19 -4.15
C ALA A 483 7.25 -17.58 -3.20
N TRP A 484 7.20 -16.99 -2.02
CA TRP A 484 6.10 -17.17 -1.09
C TRP A 484 4.79 -16.70 -1.71
N SER A 485 4.77 -15.46 -2.25
CA SER A 485 3.58 -14.90 -2.88
C SER A 485 3.09 -15.74 -4.07
N VAL A 486 4.00 -16.16 -4.95
CA VAL A 486 3.67 -17.05 -6.10
C VAL A 486 2.98 -18.32 -5.64
N PHE A 487 3.51 -18.97 -4.61
CA PHE A 487 2.92 -20.20 -4.09
C PHE A 487 1.57 -19.93 -3.42
N ARG A 488 1.43 -18.82 -2.68
CA ARG A 488 0.17 -18.40 -2.06
C ARG A 488 -0.91 -18.14 -3.12
N VAL A 489 -0.61 -17.38 -4.14
CA VAL A 489 -1.55 -17.09 -5.25
C VAL A 489 -1.99 -18.39 -5.94
N PHE A 490 -1.06 -19.29 -6.22
CA PHE A 490 -1.39 -20.61 -6.78
C PHE A 490 -2.36 -21.41 -5.88
N LYS A 491 -2.12 -21.39 -4.56
CA LYS A 491 -2.97 -22.11 -3.58
C LYS A 491 -4.35 -21.45 -3.44
N ILE A 492 -4.42 -20.14 -3.39
CA ILE A 492 -5.68 -19.37 -3.31
C ILE A 492 -6.52 -19.64 -4.54
N GLU A 493 -5.94 -19.55 -5.75
CA GLU A 493 -6.64 -19.84 -6.99
C GLU A 493 -7.18 -21.28 -7.02
N ARG A 494 -6.37 -22.25 -6.59
CA ARG A 494 -6.81 -23.65 -6.51
C ARG A 494 -7.99 -23.81 -5.56
N LYS A 495 -7.95 -23.17 -4.39
CA LYS A 495 -9.00 -23.31 -3.38
C LYS A 495 -10.28 -22.60 -3.75
N MET A 496 -10.20 -21.33 -4.11
CA MET A 496 -11.39 -20.50 -4.35
C MET A 496 -12.02 -20.76 -5.71
N TYR A 497 -11.21 -21.05 -6.72
CA TYR A 497 -11.65 -21.15 -8.10
C TYR A 497 -11.50 -22.56 -8.70
N GLY A 498 -10.94 -23.52 -7.97
CA GLY A 498 -10.73 -24.90 -8.43
C GLY A 498 -9.69 -25.04 -9.55
N ARG A 499 -8.85 -24.04 -9.78
CA ARG A 499 -7.87 -24.01 -10.88
C ARG A 499 -6.45 -24.14 -10.34
N SER A 500 -5.64 -25.00 -10.95
CA SER A 500 -4.22 -25.19 -10.64
C SER A 500 -3.38 -24.84 -11.85
N ASP A 501 -2.91 -23.58 -11.91
CA ASP A 501 -2.11 -23.07 -13.02
C ASP A 501 -0.63 -23.45 -12.85
N LEU A 502 -0.31 -24.67 -13.23
CA LEU A 502 1.06 -25.21 -13.15
C LEU A 502 2.02 -24.49 -14.11
N ASP A 503 1.54 -24.03 -15.25
CA ASP A 503 2.37 -23.30 -16.22
C ASP A 503 2.83 -21.94 -15.67
N PHE A 504 1.94 -21.25 -14.94
CA PHE A 504 2.32 -20.05 -14.18
C PHE A 504 3.37 -20.40 -13.12
N LEU A 505 3.10 -21.39 -12.28
CA LEU A 505 3.97 -21.79 -11.18
C LEU A 505 5.38 -22.17 -11.69
N GLU A 506 5.45 -23.00 -12.74
CA GLU A 506 6.72 -23.44 -13.35
C GLU A 506 7.48 -22.28 -14.01
N ARG A 507 6.78 -21.42 -14.75
CA ARG A 507 7.38 -20.28 -15.45
C ARG A 507 8.04 -19.32 -14.48
N VAL A 508 7.35 -18.91 -13.43
CA VAL A 508 7.90 -17.97 -12.44
C VAL A 508 8.98 -18.65 -11.61
N PHE A 509 8.82 -19.92 -11.25
CA PHE A 509 9.84 -20.70 -10.53
C PHE A 509 11.19 -20.67 -11.25
N HIS A 510 11.22 -20.88 -12.57
CA HIS A 510 12.46 -20.87 -13.34
C HIS A 510 13.17 -19.52 -13.30
N LYS A 511 12.42 -18.41 -13.31
CA LYS A 511 12.99 -17.06 -13.20
C LYS A 511 13.47 -16.78 -11.79
N LEU A 512 12.75 -17.25 -10.79
CA LEU A 512 13.18 -17.10 -9.40
C LEU A 512 14.45 -17.90 -9.08
N LEU A 513 14.78 -18.97 -9.84
CA LEU A 513 16.09 -19.63 -9.74
C LEU A 513 17.24 -18.67 -10.05
N LEU A 514 17.07 -17.75 -11.03
CA LEU A 514 18.08 -16.73 -11.35
C LEU A 514 18.22 -15.73 -10.22
N ASN A 515 17.10 -15.28 -9.66
CA ASN A 515 17.08 -14.34 -8.54
C ASN A 515 17.69 -14.97 -7.28
N PHE A 516 17.36 -16.23 -6.97
CA PHE A 516 17.97 -16.97 -5.86
C PHE A 516 19.49 -17.08 -6.01
N THR A 517 19.95 -17.41 -7.22
CA THR A 517 21.39 -17.52 -7.52
C THR A 517 22.09 -16.16 -7.37
N TRP A 518 21.44 -15.08 -7.76
CA TRP A 518 21.95 -13.73 -7.56
C TRP A 518 22.15 -13.43 -6.06
N TRP A 519 21.14 -13.74 -5.23
CA TRP A 519 21.23 -13.57 -3.78
C TRP A 519 22.41 -14.33 -3.17
N VAL A 520 22.55 -15.62 -3.47
CA VAL A 520 23.63 -16.46 -2.94
C VAL A 520 24.99 -15.94 -3.36
N ASN A 521 25.15 -15.48 -4.60
CA ASN A 521 26.46 -15.08 -5.13
C ASN A 521 26.81 -13.61 -4.83
N ARG A 522 25.86 -12.76 -4.48
CA ARG A 522 26.06 -11.31 -4.37
C ARG A 522 25.83 -10.75 -2.98
N LYS A 523 25.14 -11.47 -2.13
CA LYS A 523 24.78 -11.04 -0.79
C LYS A 523 25.38 -11.93 0.32
N ASP A 524 26.12 -12.94 -0.04
CA ASP A 524 26.99 -13.72 0.86
C ASP A 524 28.46 -13.50 0.49
N PHE A 525 29.01 -12.37 0.91
CA PHE A 525 30.38 -11.97 0.53
C PHE A 525 31.49 -12.88 1.09
N GLN A 526 31.20 -13.68 2.10
CA GLN A 526 32.16 -14.50 2.77
C GLN A 526 31.95 -15.99 2.49
N ASP A 527 31.02 -16.36 1.63
CA ASP A 527 30.61 -17.76 1.36
C ASP A 527 30.30 -18.53 2.65
N LYS A 528 29.65 -17.90 3.62
CA LYS A 528 29.38 -18.46 4.95
C LYS A 528 27.93 -18.82 5.20
N GLY A 529 27.04 -18.52 4.24
CA GLY A 529 25.59 -18.71 4.40
C GLY A 529 24.93 -17.64 5.28
N VAL A 530 25.62 -16.53 5.53
CA VAL A 530 25.08 -15.34 6.22
C VAL A 530 25.02 -14.19 5.23
N PHE A 531 23.88 -13.52 5.16
CA PHE A 531 23.58 -12.60 4.09
C PHE A 531 23.61 -11.14 4.54
N GLU A 532 24.14 -10.29 3.67
CA GLU A 532 24.16 -8.84 3.77
C GLU A 532 23.08 -8.30 2.84
N GLY A 533 21.86 -8.12 3.36
CA GLY A 533 20.74 -7.66 2.57
C GLY A 533 20.83 -6.19 2.16
N GLY A 534 21.42 -5.37 3.01
CA GLY A 534 21.40 -3.92 2.86
C GLY A 534 20.06 -3.34 3.30
N PHE A 535 19.43 -2.53 2.46
CA PHE A 535 18.18 -1.79 2.73
C PHE A 535 17.03 -2.66 3.26
N LEU A 536 16.58 -3.64 2.48
CA LEU A 536 15.50 -4.58 2.82
C LEU A 536 14.17 -3.95 3.21
N GLY A 537 13.85 -2.75 2.74
CA GLY A 537 12.56 -2.11 3.00
C GLY A 537 12.26 -1.76 4.47
N LEU A 538 13.25 -1.81 5.35
CA LEU A 538 13.11 -1.51 6.78
C LEU A 538 13.88 -0.22 7.12
N ASP A 539 13.41 0.89 6.63
CA ASP A 539 14.10 2.17 6.47
C ASP A 539 15.01 2.55 7.65
N ASN A 540 14.42 2.81 8.81
CA ASN A 540 15.14 3.30 9.98
C ASN A 540 15.35 2.27 11.10
N ILE A 541 15.10 0.96 10.84
CA ILE A 541 15.11 -0.07 11.90
C ILE A 541 16.49 -0.29 12.53
N GLY A 542 17.56 -0.10 11.74
CA GLY A 542 18.93 -0.35 12.16
C GLY A 542 19.55 0.81 12.94
N LEU A 543 20.72 0.53 13.50
CA LEU A 543 21.56 1.55 14.14
C LEU A 543 22.19 2.49 13.09
N PHE A 544 22.55 1.95 11.93
CA PHE A 544 23.15 2.65 10.80
C PHE A 544 22.23 2.62 9.58
N ASN A 545 22.44 3.56 8.65
CA ASN A 545 21.82 3.46 7.33
C ASN A 545 22.33 2.19 6.62
N ARG A 546 21.41 1.29 6.33
CA ARG A 546 21.70 -0.04 5.76
C ARG A 546 22.00 0.01 4.26
N SER A 547 21.69 1.11 3.58
CA SER A 547 22.03 1.35 2.16
C SER A 547 23.42 1.94 1.96
N GLU A 548 24.11 2.28 3.03
CA GLU A 548 25.42 2.91 2.99
C GLU A 548 26.52 2.05 3.62
N PRO A 549 27.81 2.25 3.24
CA PRO A 549 28.92 1.61 3.94
C PRO A 549 28.93 1.97 5.42
N LEU A 550 29.20 0.98 6.27
CA LEU A 550 29.23 1.19 7.72
C LEU A 550 30.30 2.22 8.13
N PRO A 551 29.97 3.18 9.00
CA PRO A 551 30.94 4.14 9.54
C PRO A 551 32.02 3.48 10.39
N THR A 552 31.79 2.26 10.87
CA THR A 552 32.75 1.43 11.62
C THR A 552 33.78 0.75 10.72
N GLY A 553 33.55 0.75 9.39
CA GLY A 553 34.19 -0.24 8.51
C GLY A 553 33.66 -1.65 8.78
N GLY A 554 34.13 -2.62 8.01
CA GLY A 554 33.60 -3.99 8.09
C GLY A 554 32.27 -4.19 7.38
N VAL A 555 31.58 -5.27 7.69
CA VAL A 555 30.40 -5.74 6.99
C VAL A 555 29.27 -5.97 7.99
N LEU A 556 28.04 -5.58 7.66
CA LEU A 556 26.87 -5.86 8.48
C LEU A 556 26.27 -7.23 8.10
N GLU A 557 26.41 -8.18 8.96
CA GLU A 557 25.78 -9.49 8.88
C GLU A 557 24.37 -9.38 9.47
N GLN A 558 23.36 -9.56 8.61
CA GLN A 558 22.00 -9.24 8.96
C GLN A 558 21.18 -10.49 9.33
N ALA A 559 20.57 -10.48 10.49
CA ALA A 559 19.72 -11.57 10.97
C ALA A 559 18.42 -11.68 10.16
N ASP A 560 17.84 -10.56 9.77
CA ASP A 560 16.67 -10.54 8.90
C ASP A 560 17.00 -11.03 7.49
N SER A 561 18.08 -10.53 6.86
CA SER A 561 18.47 -10.99 5.52
C SER A 561 18.70 -12.49 5.47
N THR A 562 19.39 -13.02 6.48
CA THR A 562 19.66 -14.46 6.59
C THR A 562 18.37 -15.25 6.85
N GLY A 563 17.47 -14.73 7.70
CA GLY A 563 16.14 -15.27 7.93
C GLY A 563 15.28 -15.29 6.65
N TRP A 564 15.28 -14.19 5.90
CA TRP A 564 14.59 -14.08 4.62
C TRP A 564 15.13 -15.08 3.58
N MET A 565 16.42 -15.29 3.52
CA MET A 565 17.00 -16.27 2.61
C MET A 565 16.64 -17.72 2.97
N ALA A 566 16.57 -18.04 4.26
CA ALA A 566 16.05 -19.33 4.72
C ALA A 566 14.56 -19.50 4.35
N PHE A 567 13.75 -18.47 4.51
CA PHE A 567 12.35 -18.44 4.09
C PHE A 567 12.21 -18.61 2.57
N TYR A 568 13.09 -17.95 1.79
CA TYR A 568 13.14 -18.11 0.33
C TYR A 568 13.45 -19.56 -0.07
N CYS A 569 14.44 -20.19 0.58
CA CYS A 569 14.74 -21.61 0.36
C CYS A 569 13.52 -22.51 0.58
N LEU A 570 12.80 -22.31 1.69
CA LEU A 570 11.61 -23.11 2.00
C LEU A 570 10.45 -22.84 1.05
N SER A 571 10.28 -21.59 0.61
CA SER A 571 9.27 -21.23 -0.39
C SER A 571 9.56 -21.87 -1.75
N MET A 572 10.82 -21.84 -2.20
CA MET A 572 11.25 -22.50 -3.43
C MET A 572 11.18 -24.05 -3.32
N LEU A 573 11.49 -24.58 -2.15
CA LEU A 573 11.30 -26.02 -1.85
C LEU A 573 9.84 -26.42 -2.00
N ASN A 574 8.92 -25.64 -1.46
CA ASN A 574 7.49 -25.89 -1.57
C ASN A 574 7.02 -25.92 -3.02
N ILE A 575 7.42 -24.94 -3.83
CA ILE A 575 7.10 -24.89 -5.26
C ILE A 575 7.70 -26.11 -5.98
N ALA A 576 8.97 -26.44 -5.71
CA ALA A 576 9.64 -27.59 -6.33
C ALA A 576 8.92 -28.92 -6.00
N LEU A 577 8.49 -29.12 -4.75
CA LEU A 577 7.73 -30.30 -4.34
C LEU A 577 6.33 -30.35 -4.99
N GLU A 578 5.65 -29.22 -5.16
CA GLU A 578 4.39 -29.14 -5.88
C GLU A 578 4.57 -29.54 -7.35
N LEU A 579 5.56 -28.96 -8.04
CA LEU A 579 5.90 -29.29 -9.42
C LEU A 579 6.37 -30.76 -9.58
N ALA A 580 7.07 -31.29 -8.57
CA ALA A 580 7.52 -32.70 -8.56
C ALA A 580 6.36 -33.73 -8.57
N LYS A 581 5.16 -33.32 -8.09
CA LYS A 581 3.94 -34.16 -8.22
C LYS A 581 3.62 -34.48 -9.68
N HIS A 582 4.03 -33.63 -10.61
CA HIS A 582 3.75 -33.75 -12.04
C HIS A 582 4.98 -34.08 -12.87
N ARG A 583 6.17 -33.59 -12.45
CA ARG A 583 7.44 -33.79 -13.16
C ARG A 583 8.57 -34.13 -12.19
N ARG A 584 9.02 -35.36 -12.15
CA ARG A 584 10.03 -35.86 -11.20
C ARG A 584 11.38 -35.14 -11.20
N ILE A 585 11.70 -34.41 -12.27
CA ILE A 585 12.95 -33.65 -12.33
C ILE A 585 13.05 -32.60 -11.21
N TYR A 586 11.91 -32.09 -10.71
CA TYR A 586 11.88 -31.14 -9.61
C TYR A 586 12.22 -31.73 -8.24
N GLU A 587 12.27 -33.09 -8.11
CA GLU A 587 12.76 -33.75 -6.90
C GLU A 587 14.23 -33.40 -6.61
N ASP A 588 15.06 -33.32 -7.65
CA ASP A 588 16.47 -32.95 -7.51
C ASP A 588 16.65 -31.48 -7.13
N ILE A 589 15.86 -30.60 -7.74
CA ILE A 589 15.85 -29.18 -7.39
C ILE A 589 15.35 -28.95 -5.96
N ALA A 590 14.32 -29.69 -5.52
CA ALA A 590 13.87 -29.67 -4.12
C ALA A 590 15.00 -30.04 -3.15
N SER A 591 15.79 -31.07 -3.48
CA SER A 591 16.95 -31.47 -2.69
C SER A 591 17.98 -30.34 -2.57
N LYS A 592 18.20 -29.55 -3.63
CA LYS A 592 19.12 -28.40 -3.62
C LYS A 592 18.64 -27.32 -2.63
N PHE A 593 17.36 -26.96 -2.64
CA PHE A 593 16.83 -25.97 -1.71
C PHE A 593 16.85 -26.45 -0.26
N PHE A 594 16.61 -27.72 -0.04
CA PHE A 594 16.78 -28.33 1.27
C PHE A 594 18.24 -28.18 1.77
N GLU A 595 19.22 -28.48 0.94
CA GLU A 595 20.64 -28.35 1.29
C GLU A 595 21.02 -26.88 1.59
N HIS A 596 20.60 -25.92 0.77
CA HIS A 596 20.82 -24.51 1.03
C HIS A 596 20.18 -24.07 2.36
N PHE A 597 18.94 -24.48 2.62
CA PHE A 597 18.26 -24.19 3.88
C PHE A 597 19.07 -24.69 5.08
N ILE A 598 19.58 -25.91 5.02
CA ILE A 598 20.39 -26.50 6.07
C ILE A 598 21.69 -25.71 6.31
N LEU A 599 22.37 -25.30 5.25
CA LEU A 599 23.61 -24.53 5.34
C LEU A 599 23.36 -23.15 5.97
N ILE A 600 22.30 -22.48 5.58
CA ILE A 600 21.89 -21.19 6.15
C ILE A 600 21.51 -21.34 7.63
N SER A 601 20.79 -22.41 7.97
CA SER A 601 20.40 -22.71 9.35
C SER A 601 21.61 -22.94 10.25
N ASP A 602 22.63 -23.65 9.75
CA ASP A 602 23.88 -23.83 10.48
C ASP A 602 24.66 -22.52 10.65
N ALA A 603 24.79 -21.76 9.59
CA ALA A 603 25.52 -20.50 9.57
C ALA A 603 24.92 -19.46 10.53
N MET A 604 23.60 -19.37 10.60
CA MET A 604 22.90 -18.43 11.49
C MET A 604 23.05 -18.79 12.97
N THR A 605 23.26 -20.07 13.26
CA THR A 605 23.26 -20.63 14.61
C THR A 605 24.65 -20.84 15.14
N TYR A 606 25.59 -21.27 14.29
CA TYR A 606 26.93 -21.73 14.71
C TYR A 606 28.00 -21.28 13.71
N ARG A 607 29.00 -20.60 14.21
CA ARG A 607 30.21 -20.25 13.46
C ARG A 607 31.43 -20.93 14.04
N SER A 608 32.28 -21.44 13.16
CA SER A 608 33.62 -21.99 13.50
C SER A 608 34.59 -20.89 13.91
N GLY A 609 34.48 -20.35 15.12
CA GLY A 609 35.36 -19.24 15.59
C GLY A 609 35.12 -18.81 17.03
N GLY A 610 34.07 -19.33 17.68
CA GLY A 610 33.72 -19.00 19.05
C GLY A 610 32.27 -18.55 19.21
N GLN A 611 31.75 -18.53 20.43
CA GLN A 611 30.37 -18.13 20.75
C GLN A 611 30.03 -16.69 20.35
N ASP A 612 31.01 -15.82 20.18
CA ASP A 612 30.84 -14.41 19.86
C ASP A 612 30.54 -14.14 18.37
N ALA A 613 30.54 -15.16 17.52
CA ALA A 613 30.36 -15.04 16.07
C ALA A 613 28.97 -15.40 15.58
N SER A 614 28.05 -15.82 16.45
CA SER A 614 26.65 -16.17 16.10
C SER A 614 25.74 -14.95 16.01
N LEU A 615 24.72 -14.98 15.13
CA LEU A 615 23.65 -13.99 15.14
C LEU A 615 22.66 -14.24 16.30
N TRP A 616 22.68 -15.41 16.92
CA TRP A 616 21.92 -15.72 18.11
C TRP A 616 22.68 -15.30 19.38
N SER A 617 22.05 -14.52 20.23
CA SER A 617 22.55 -14.20 21.57
C SER A 617 22.02 -15.22 22.59
N GLU A 618 22.88 -16.04 23.18
CA GLU A 618 22.48 -16.96 24.23
C GLU A 618 22.09 -16.21 25.53
N GLN A 619 22.69 -15.05 25.78
CA GLN A 619 22.34 -14.21 26.92
C GLN A 619 20.94 -13.64 26.84
N ASP A 620 20.60 -13.06 25.68
CA ASP A 620 19.31 -12.39 25.49
C ASP A 620 18.23 -13.32 24.93
N ALA A 621 18.62 -14.52 24.48
CA ALA A 621 17.73 -15.46 23.80
C ALA A 621 16.98 -14.82 22.61
N PHE A 622 17.73 -14.13 21.75
CA PHE A 622 17.21 -13.37 20.61
C PHE A 622 18.23 -13.30 19.47
N TYR A 623 17.76 -13.07 18.22
CA TYR A 623 18.64 -12.87 17.08
C TYR A 623 18.96 -11.38 16.90
N TYR A 624 20.21 -11.08 16.55
CA TYR A 624 20.71 -9.73 16.34
C TYR A 624 21.56 -9.64 15.08
N ASP A 625 21.58 -8.47 14.46
CA ASP A 625 22.60 -8.13 13.48
C ASP A 625 23.99 -8.08 14.13
N ALA A 626 25.03 -8.31 13.34
CA ALA A 626 26.39 -8.25 13.82
C ALA A 626 27.32 -7.56 12.83
N ILE A 627 28.29 -6.80 13.32
CA ILE A 627 29.36 -6.23 12.50
C ILE A 627 30.53 -7.19 12.48
N SER A 628 31.02 -7.56 11.30
CA SER A 628 32.19 -8.38 11.08
C SER A 628 33.32 -7.57 10.44
N TRP A 629 34.48 -7.50 11.09
CA TRP A 629 35.67 -6.80 10.57
C TRP A 629 36.69 -7.75 9.90
N GLY A 630 36.33 -9.02 9.74
CA GLY A 630 37.26 -10.04 9.27
C GLY A 630 38.19 -10.55 10.40
N GLY A 631 39.05 -11.53 10.08
CA GLY A 631 39.93 -12.12 11.09
C GLY A 631 39.27 -12.82 12.28
N GLY A 632 37.95 -13.02 12.22
CA GLY A 632 37.15 -13.66 13.27
C GLY A 632 36.61 -12.72 14.36
N TYR A 633 36.82 -11.41 14.24
CA TYR A 633 36.25 -10.44 15.15
C TYR A 633 34.85 -10.01 14.69
N THR A 634 33.84 -10.26 15.52
CA THR A 634 32.42 -9.93 15.27
C THR A 634 31.81 -9.33 16.53
N GLN A 635 30.98 -8.31 16.36
CA GLN A 635 30.23 -7.65 17.44
C GLN A 635 28.75 -7.65 17.12
N GLN A 636 27.91 -8.23 17.99
CA GLN A 636 26.46 -8.13 17.91
C GLN A 636 25.98 -6.71 18.21
N LEU A 637 24.87 -6.34 17.56
CA LEU A 637 24.14 -5.10 17.80
C LEU A 637 22.82 -5.45 18.49
N PRO A 638 22.71 -5.35 19.82
CA PRO A 638 21.53 -5.81 20.58
C PRO A 638 20.35 -4.85 20.48
N VAL A 639 19.86 -4.63 19.25
CA VAL A 639 18.62 -3.94 18.96
C VAL A 639 17.49 -4.96 18.85
N ARG A 640 16.61 -4.99 19.83
CA ARG A 640 15.44 -5.88 19.84
C ARG A 640 14.35 -5.35 18.92
N SER A 641 14.33 -5.82 17.68
CA SER A 641 13.40 -5.41 16.64
C SER A 641 12.86 -6.60 15.86
N LEU A 642 11.99 -6.34 14.89
CA LEU A 642 11.51 -7.34 13.93
C LEU A 642 12.63 -8.12 13.25
N VAL A 643 13.84 -7.52 13.12
CA VAL A 643 15.03 -8.20 12.59
C VAL A 643 15.25 -9.55 13.28
N GLY A 644 15.06 -9.61 14.59
CA GLY A 644 15.21 -10.85 15.35
C GLY A 644 13.98 -11.76 15.38
N LEU A 645 12.83 -11.31 14.88
CA LEU A 645 11.60 -12.11 14.73
C LEU A 645 11.48 -12.74 13.33
N ILE A 646 12.03 -12.12 12.30
CA ILE A 646 11.99 -12.60 10.91
C ILE A 646 12.47 -14.06 10.75
N PRO A 647 13.46 -14.56 11.51
CA PRO A 647 13.83 -15.98 11.45
C PRO A 647 12.68 -16.97 11.70
N LEU A 648 11.60 -16.55 12.38
CA LEU A 648 10.40 -17.37 12.58
C LEU A 648 9.67 -17.69 11.28
N PHE A 649 9.80 -16.86 10.23
CA PHE A 649 9.13 -17.06 8.95
C PHE A 649 9.65 -18.29 8.21
N ALA A 650 10.91 -18.63 8.43
CA ALA A 650 11.54 -19.80 7.83
C ALA A 650 11.07 -21.09 8.53
N VAL A 651 9.82 -21.44 8.30
CA VAL A 651 9.16 -22.64 8.84
C VAL A 651 8.33 -23.35 7.75
N LEU A 652 8.47 -24.67 7.63
CA LEU A 652 7.74 -25.50 6.68
C LEU A 652 7.44 -26.86 7.31
N THR A 653 6.19 -27.28 7.25
CA THR A 653 5.76 -28.63 7.61
C THR A 653 5.66 -29.50 6.36
N LEU A 654 6.15 -30.71 6.46
CA LEU A 654 6.11 -31.68 5.37
C LEU A 654 5.30 -32.90 5.79
N GLU A 655 4.27 -33.23 4.99
CA GLU A 655 3.45 -34.39 5.20
C GLU A 655 4.21 -35.69 4.84
N PRO A 656 4.11 -36.78 5.65
CA PRO A 656 4.75 -38.03 5.35
C PRO A 656 4.36 -38.59 3.99
N ALA A 657 3.08 -38.53 3.65
CA ALA A 657 2.53 -38.99 2.38
C ALA A 657 3.10 -38.23 1.17
N LEU A 658 3.46 -36.93 1.33
CA LEU A 658 4.13 -36.17 0.28
C LEU A 658 5.57 -36.63 0.10
N ILE A 659 6.32 -36.79 1.20
CA ILE A 659 7.72 -37.25 1.18
C ILE A 659 7.83 -38.62 0.58
N ASP A 660 6.91 -39.56 0.88
CA ASP A 660 6.89 -40.91 0.35
C ASP A 660 6.69 -40.95 -1.16
N LYS A 661 6.06 -39.95 -1.76
CA LYS A 661 5.96 -39.79 -3.22
C LYS A 661 7.29 -39.46 -3.89
N PHE A 662 8.29 -38.98 -3.15
CA PHE A 662 9.57 -38.48 -3.66
C PHE A 662 10.76 -39.25 -3.09
N PRO A 663 11.01 -40.50 -3.58
CA PRO A 663 12.03 -41.38 -2.98
C PRO A 663 13.46 -40.84 -3.09
N SER A 664 13.78 -40.05 -4.11
CA SER A 664 15.12 -39.45 -4.25
C SER A 664 15.33 -38.32 -3.24
N PHE A 665 14.34 -37.45 -3.08
CA PHE A 665 14.33 -36.42 -2.06
C PHE A 665 14.41 -37.01 -0.65
N LYS A 666 13.56 -38.03 -0.36
CA LYS A 666 13.57 -38.74 0.93
C LYS A 666 14.94 -39.33 1.26
N ARG A 667 15.60 -40.02 0.30
CA ARG A 667 16.95 -40.58 0.49
C ARG A 667 17.97 -39.47 0.79
N ARG A 668 17.85 -38.32 0.11
CA ARG A 668 18.79 -37.18 0.34
C ARG A 668 18.63 -36.63 1.75
N VAL A 669 17.39 -36.38 2.17
CA VAL A 669 17.07 -35.94 3.54
C VAL A 669 17.60 -36.94 4.57
N SER A 670 17.31 -38.28 4.37
CA SER A 670 17.78 -39.33 5.28
C SER A 670 19.31 -39.34 5.34
N TRP A 671 19.98 -39.32 4.18
CA TRP A 671 21.43 -39.28 4.09
C TRP A 671 22.03 -38.10 4.87
N PHE A 672 21.42 -36.94 4.75
CA PHE A 672 21.90 -35.74 5.44
C PHE A 672 21.77 -35.88 6.95
N ILE A 673 20.63 -36.39 7.43
CA ILE A 673 20.42 -36.67 8.85
C ILE A 673 21.42 -37.71 9.40
N GLU A 674 21.76 -38.72 8.62
CA GLU A 674 22.64 -39.82 9.02
C GLU A 674 24.13 -39.50 8.93
N ASN A 675 24.52 -38.58 8.01
CA ASN A 675 25.96 -38.34 7.74
C ASN A 675 26.45 -36.96 8.16
N ARG A 676 25.54 -36.02 8.40
CA ARG A 676 25.87 -34.66 8.88
C ARG A 676 25.30 -34.41 10.27
N HIS A 677 25.71 -35.33 11.21
CA HIS A 677 25.29 -35.21 12.61
C HIS A 677 25.66 -33.85 13.23
N ASP A 678 26.81 -33.30 12.81
CA ASP A 678 27.31 -32.01 13.23
C ASP A 678 26.31 -30.87 12.98
N VAL A 679 25.61 -30.89 11.85
CA VAL A 679 24.61 -29.89 11.46
C VAL A 679 23.21 -30.33 11.92
N ALA A 680 22.89 -31.61 11.75
CA ALA A 680 21.55 -32.13 12.03
C ALA A 680 21.18 -32.06 13.52
N GLU A 681 22.13 -32.30 14.44
CA GLU A 681 21.85 -32.24 15.88
C GLU A 681 21.68 -30.84 16.42
N ARG A 682 22.38 -29.87 15.85
CA ARG A 682 22.35 -28.49 16.31
C ARG A 682 21.13 -27.72 15.79
N ASN A 683 20.75 -27.95 14.53
CA ASN A 683 19.80 -27.07 13.83
C ASN A 683 18.51 -27.79 13.41
N ILE A 684 18.47 -29.12 13.40
CA ILE A 684 17.36 -29.88 12.83
C ILE A 684 16.85 -30.93 13.83
N ALA A 685 16.85 -30.60 15.10
CA ALA A 685 16.26 -31.49 16.11
C ALA A 685 14.82 -31.94 15.78
N SER A 686 14.11 -31.11 15.04
CA SER A 686 12.76 -31.37 14.55
C SER A 686 12.65 -32.39 13.40
N LEU A 687 13.72 -32.68 12.65
CA LEU A 687 13.72 -33.76 11.64
C LEU A 687 13.80 -35.16 12.25
N LYS A 688 14.33 -35.30 13.46
CA LYS A 688 14.37 -36.56 14.20
C LYS A 688 13.09 -36.86 14.98
N SER A 689 12.33 -35.83 15.37
CA SER A 689 11.06 -35.92 16.07
C SER A 689 9.90 -35.79 15.08
N ARG A 690 8.90 -36.65 15.21
CA ARG A 690 7.66 -36.52 14.47
C ARG A 690 6.70 -35.63 15.24
N GLY A 691 6.04 -34.74 14.52
CA GLY A 691 5.00 -33.89 15.08
C GLY A 691 3.62 -34.53 15.00
N LYS A 692 2.59 -33.70 15.17
CA LYS A 692 1.19 -34.11 14.96
C LYS A 692 1.05 -34.74 13.56
N GLU A 693 0.38 -35.88 13.49
CA GLU A 693 0.15 -36.65 12.25
C GLU A 693 1.45 -37.10 11.54
N ASP A 694 2.48 -37.40 12.33
CA ASP A 694 3.80 -37.80 11.84
C ASP A 694 4.51 -36.81 10.91
N ARG A 695 4.10 -35.52 10.89
CA ARG A 695 4.71 -34.45 10.11
C ARG A 695 6.18 -34.24 10.45
N LEU A 696 6.93 -33.81 9.44
CA LEU A 696 8.28 -33.31 9.60
C LEU A 696 8.24 -31.78 9.64
N LEU A 697 9.15 -31.18 10.41
CA LEU A 697 9.33 -29.72 10.47
C LEU A 697 10.71 -29.33 9.94
N LEU A 698 10.74 -28.45 8.98
CA LEU A 698 11.91 -27.64 8.63
C LEU A 698 11.73 -26.27 9.25
N SER A 699 12.60 -25.87 10.14
CA SER A 699 12.55 -24.56 10.78
C SER A 699 13.96 -24.11 11.15
N LEU A 700 14.22 -22.82 10.94
CA LEU A 700 15.44 -22.15 11.40
C LEU A 700 15.52 -22.15 12.93
N VAL A 701 14.38 -22.08 13.59
CA VAL A 701 14.26 -21.94 15.04
C VAL A 701 13.87 -23.26 15.66
N ASN A 702 14.72 -23.82 16.53
CA ASN A 702 14.36 -25.01 17.30
C ASN A 702 13.35 -24.72 18.41
N LYS A 703 12.73 -25.76 18.98
CA LYS A 703 11.67 -25.64 19.97
C LYS A 703 12.03 -24.73 21.16
N ASN A 704 13.24 -24.86 21.68
CA ASN A 704 13.65 -24.09 22.87
C ASN A 704 13.80 -22.60 22.56
N ARG A 705 14.43 -22.28 21.41
CA ARG A 705 14.55 -20.90 20.93
C ARG A 705 13.20 -20.31 20.57
N LEU A 706 12.33 -21.09 19.93
CA LEU A 706 10.96 -20.67 19.64
C LEU A 706 10.25 -20.22 20.92
N ILE A 707 10.25 -21.01 21.99
CA ILE A 707 9.63 -20.65 23.26
C ILE A 707 10.22 -19.36 23.83
N GLN A 708 11.54 -19.21 23.76
CA GLN A 708 12.23 -18.03 24.27
C GLN A 708 11.92 -16.77 23.49
N ILE A 709 11.89 -16.85 22.14
CA ILE A 709 11.51 -15.73 21.27
C ILE A 709 10.04 -15.36 21.51
N LEU A 710 9.14 -16.35 21.56
CA LEU A 710 7.71 -16.12 21.83
C LEU A 710 7.48 -15.45 23.17
N LYS A 711 8.23 -15.81 24.21
CA LYS A 711 8.13 -15.14 25.51
C LYS A 711 8.37 -13.63 25.42
N ARG A 712 9.27 -13.17 24.52
CA ARG A 712 9.50 -11.74 24.28
C ARG A 712 8.46 -11.14 23.35
N MET A 713 8.14 -11.86 22.28
CA MET A 713 7.17 -11.41 21.29
C MET A 713 5.79 -11.18 21.88
N LEU A 714 5.42 -12.00 22.87
CA LEU A 714 4.13 -11.96 23.55
C LEU A 714 4.17 -11.18 24.89
N ASP A 715 5.24 -10.45 25.17
CA ASP A 715 5.38 -9.57 26.32
C ASP A 715 4.91 -8.15 25.96
N GLU A 716 3.92 -7.64 26.70
CA GLU A 716 3.34 -6.31 26.48
C GLU A 716 4.31 -5.17 26.79
N THR A 717 5.33 -5.44 27.61
CA THR A 717 6.43 -4.50 27.88
C THR A 717 7.50 -4.51 26.77
N GLU A 718 7.43 -5.47 25.86
CA GLU A 718 8.33 -5.58 24.70
C GLU A 718 7.55 -5.39 23.36
N PHE A 719 7.11 -6.48 22.74
CA PHE A 719 6.57 -6.44 21.37
C PHE A 719 5.05 -6.48 21.27
N LEU A 720 4.34 -7.13 22.21
CA LEU A 720 2.90 -7.28 22.14
C LEU A 720 2.21 -5.94 22.48
N ALA A 721 1.43 -5.43 21.53
CA ALA A 721 0.57 -4.27 21.72
C ALA A 721 -0.90 -4.69 21.73
N ASP A 722 -1.80 -3.80 22.12
CA ASP A 722 -3.24 -4.02 22.05
C ASP A 722 -3.73 -4.25 20.61
N HIS A 723 -2.95 -3.82 19.62
CA HIS A 723 -3.29 -3.83 18.21
C HIS A 723 -2.34 -4.67 17.32
N GLY A 724 -1.49 -5.53 17.92
CA GLY A 724 -0.57 -6.41 17.17
C GLY A 724 0.85 -6.42 17.70
N ILE A 725 1.81 -6.83 16.85
CA ILE A 725 3.23 -6.94 17.19
C ILE A 725 3.99 -5.71 16.68
N ARG A 726 4.68 -5.03 17.60
CA ARG A 726 5.50 -3.84 17.33
C ARG A 726 6.75 -4.18 16.51
N SER A 727 7.19 -3.24 15.69
CA SER A 727 8.43 -3.39 14.90
C SER A 727 9.71 -3.29 15.72
N LEU A 728 9.68 -2.59 16.87
CA LEU A 728 10.77 -2.51 17.84
C LEU A 728 10.23 -2.75 19.25
N SER A 729 11.01 -3.42 20.10
CA SER A 729 10.64 -3.64 21.51
C SER A 729 10.47 -2.33 22.26
N LYS A 730 9.35 -2.18 22.97
CA LYS A 730 9.06 -1.03 23.85
C LYS A 730 10.12 -0.84 24.94
N SER A 731 10.90 -1.88 25.30
CA SER A 731 12.01 -1.77 26.25
C SER A 731 13.08 -0.75 25.84
N HIS A 732 13.20 -0.47 24.53
CA HIS A 732 14.11 0.58 24.02
C HIS A 732 13.62 2.01 24.28
N LYS A 733 12.44 2.21 24.87
CA LYS A 733 11.99 3.50 25.37
C LYS A 733 12.85 3.97 26.56
N ASP A 734 13.06 3.07 27.52
CA ASP A 734 13.80 3.36 28.74
C ASP A 734 15.29 2.97 28.64
N GLN A 735 15.63 2.06 27.72
CA GLN A 735 16.98 1.56 27.47
C GLN A 735 17.33 1.60 25.98
N PRO A 736 17.52 2.79 25.40
CA PRO A 736 17.92 2.92 24.00
C PRO A 736 19.28 2.23 23.77
N TYR A 737 19.44 1.58 22.61
CA TYR A 737 20.75 1.08 22.23
C TYR A 737 21.55 2.18 21.52
N SER A 738 22.79 2.37 21.90
CA SER A 738 23.64 3.40 21.30
C SER A 738 25.10 2.94 21.12
N MET A 739 25.76 3.51 20.10
CA MET A 739 27.16 3.29 19.81
C MET A 739 27.79 4.61 19.33
N SER A 740 29.00 4.89 19.79
CA SER A 740 29.79 6.02 19.30
C SER A 740 30.90 5.52 18.37
N VAL A 741 30.92 6.05 17.15
CA VAL A 741 31.89 5.67 16.11
C VAL A 741 32.48 6.93 15.49
N ASN A 742 33.83 7.04 15.48
CA ASN A 742 34.52 8.18 14.87
C ASN A 742 34.03 9.57 15.36
N GLY A 743 33.57 9.65 16.62
CA GLY A 743 33.06 10.88 17.23
C GLY A 743 31.61 11.20 16.89
N GLN A 744 30.95 10.36 16.11
CA GLN A 744 29.51 10.42 15.87
C GLN A 744 28.78 9.49 16.82
N HIS A 745 27.62 9.89 17.29
CA HIS A 745 26.75 9.10 18.17
C HIS A 745 25.56 8.58 17.38
N PHE A 746 25.36 7.26 17.41
CA PHE A 746 24.24 6.55 16.78
C PHE A 746 23.38 5.94 17.88
N GLN A 747 22.04 6.04 17.70
CA GLN A 747 21.11 5.54 18.70
C GLN A 747 19.86 4.98 18.03
N VAL A 748 19.31 3.92 18.63
CA VAL A 748 17.96 3.40 18.34
C VAL A 748 17.16 3.46 19.63
N SER A 749 16.03 4.17 19.58
CA SER A 749 15.05 4.27 20.66
C SER A 749 13.67 3.85 20.17
N TYR A 750 12.79 3.47 21.08
CA TYR A 750 11.39 3.17 20.76
C TYR A 750 10.63 4.45 20.43
N VAL A 751 10.04 4.48 19.25
CA VAL A 751 9.22 5.59 18.72
C VAL A 751 7.93 4.98 18.17
N PRO A 752 6.81 5.01 18.90
CA PRO A 752 5.59 4.30 18.52
C PRO A 752 4.87 4.89 17.32
N GLY A 753 5.04 6.19 17.06
CA GLY A 753 4.35 6.99 16.06
C GLY A 753 5.20 7.30 14.82
N ASP A 754 5.14 8.55 14.37
CA ASP A 754 5.90 9.04 13.22
C ASP A 754 7.41 8.99 13.47
N SER A 755 8.21 8.89 12.40
CA SER A 755 9.67 8.78 12.49
C SER A 755 10.31 10.05 13.09
N ASP A 756 11.19 9.87 14.06
CA ASP A 756 12.04 10.93 14.61
C ASP A 756 13.34 11.17 13.81
N SER A 757 13.54 10.41 12.74
CA SER A 757 14.72 10.49 11.88
C SER A 757 14.39 10.98 10.47
N GLY A 758 15.40 11.53 9.77
CA GLY A 758 15.28 11.88 8.36
C GLY A 758 15.75 10.77 7.40
N LEU A 759 15.99 9.57 7.90
CA LEU A 759 16.39 8.45 7.04
C LEU A 759 15.27 8.15 6.03
N PHE A 760 15.65 7.96 4.77
CA PHE A 760 14.73 7.70 3.65
C PHE A 760 13.55 8.68 3.59
N GLY A 761 13.78 9.97 3.86
CA GLY A 761 12.77 11.01 3.83
C GLY A 761 12.01 11.21 5.15
N GLY A 762 11.95 10.20 6.03
CA GLY A 762 11.31 10.27 7.35
C GLY A 762 9.79 10.09 7.31
N ASN A 763 9.25 9.50 6.25
CA ASN A 763 7.83 9.22 6.06
C ASN A 763 7.44 7.79 6.44
N SER A 764 8.40 6.93 6.77
CA SER A 764 8.14 5.59 7.30
C SER A 764 8.92 5.34 8.59
N ASN A 765 8.33 4.59 9.52
CA ASN A 765 8.94 4.30 10.81
C ASN A 765 8.89 2.80 11.14
N TRP A 766 10.07 2.22 11.39
CA TRP A 766 10.25 0.83 11.82
C TRP A 766 10.77 0.71 13.26
N ARG A 767 10.66 1.77 14.07
CA ARG A 767 11.14 1.82 15.46
C ARG A 767 10.03 1.80 16.51
N GLY A 768 8.95 1.07 16.24
CA GLY A 768 7.87 0.91 17.24
C GLY A 768 6.50 0.62 16.65
N PRO A 769 6.12 1.19 15.49
CA PRO A 769 4.81 0.96 14.90
C PRO A 769 4.51 -0.49 14.56
N ILE A 770 3.22 -0.75 14.33
CA ILE A 770 2.68 -2.04 13.89
C ILE A 770 2.55 -2.02 12.38
N TRP A 771 3.18 -3.00 11.71
CA TRP A 771 3.15 -3.19 10.26
C TRP A 771 2.35 -4.46 9.92
N LEU A 772 1.26 -4.32 9.17
CA LEU A 772 0.34 -5.43 8.90
C LEU A 772 0.98 -6.57 8.12
N ALA A 773 1.75 -6.28 7.07
CA ALA A 773 2.39 -7.29 6.23
C ALA A 773 3.31 -8.24 7.02
N VAL A 774 4.09 -7.69 7.95
CA VAL A 774 5.00 -8.49 8.80
C VAL A 774 4.22 -9.25 9.86
N ASN A 775 3.19 -8.63 10.47
CA ASN A 775 2.30 -9.29 11.41
C ASN A 775 1.57 -10.48 10.75
N PHE A 776 1.15 -10.35 9.49
CA PHE A 776 0.56 -11.44 8.73
C PHE A 776 1.49 -12.65 8.63
N LEU A 777 2.78 -12.42 8.33
CA LEU A 777 3.78 -13.50 8.25
C LEU A 777 4.08 -14.13 9.62
N LEU A 778 4.01 -13.35 10.72
CA LEU A 778 4.12 -13.89 12.09
C LEU A 778 2.96 -14.82 12.39
N VAL A 779 1.73 -14.41 12.09
CA VAL A 779 0.52 -15.24 12.25
C VAL A 779 0.64 -16.53 11.43
N GLU A 780 1.03 -16.44 10.16
CA GLU A 780 1.23 -17.62 9.30
C GLU A 780 2.27 -18.58 9.90
N SER A 781 3.37 -18.04 10.43
CA SER A 781 4.43 -18.83 11.03
C SER A 781 3.96 -19.57 12.29
N LEU A 782 3.20 -18.91 13.15
CA LEU A 782 2.60 -19.53 14.34
C LEU A 782 1.64 -20.67 13.98
N LEU A 783 0.82 -20.48 12.96
CA LEU A 783 -0.07 -21.54 12.45
C LEU A 783 0.71 -22.73 11.89
N ARG A 784 1.83 -22.52 11.18
CA ARG A 784 2.71 -23.60 10.70
C ARG A 784 3.37 -24.36 11.83
N PHE A 785 3.84 -23.67 12.87
CA PHE A 785 4.32 -24.32 14.08
C PHE A 785 3.21 -25.10 14.81
N TYR A 786 1.98 -24.58 14.84
CA TYR A 786 0.84 -25.30 15.39
C TYR A 786 0.50 -26.59 14.61
N MET A 787 0.59 -26.57 13.30
CA MET A 787 0.42 -27.78 12.48
C MET A 787 1.36 -28.89 12.88
N PHE A 788 2.57 -28.55 13.34
CA PHE A 788 3.55 -29.55 13.79
C PHE A 788 3.39 -29.92 15.26
N TYR A 789 3.35 -28.93 16.15
CA TYR A 789 3.33 -29.18 17.60
C TYR A 789 1.93 -29.52 18.14
N GLY A 790 0.86 -29.10 17.45
CA GLY A 790 -0.52 -29.24 17.90
C GLY A 790 -0.74 -28.57 19.26
N LYS A 791 -1.58 -29.19 20.08
CA LYS A 791 -1.90 -28.71 21.44
C LYS A 791 -0.82 -28.99 22.49
N THR A 792 0.27 -29.69 22.12
CA THR A 792 1.33 -30.10 23.06
C THR A 792 2.32 -28.99 23.36
N LEU A 793 2.45 -28.00 22.49
CA LEU A 793 3.22 -26.80 22.75
C LEU A 793 2.27 -25.69 23.14
N GLN A 794 2.39 -25.27 24.39
CA GLN A 794 1.66 -24.13 24.94
C GLN A 794 2.66 -23.07 25.41
N VAL A 795 2.32 -21.82 25.23
CA VAL A 795 3.06 -20.65 25.68
C VAL A 795 2.10 -19.71 26.40
N GLU A 796 2.64 -18.93 27.29
CA GLU A 796 1.89 -17.92 28.02
C GLU A 796 1.60 -16.72 27.09
N CYS A 797 0.36 -16.28 27.00
CA CYS A 797 -0.05 -15.17 26.15
C CYS A 797 -1.20 -14.37 26.78
N PRO A 798 -0.99 -13.09 27.16
CA PRO A 798 0.31 -12.38 27.21
C PRO A 798 1.32 -13.01 28.18
N THR A 799 2.60 -12.75 27.98
CA THR A 799 3.65 -13.21 28.90
C THR A 799 3.47 -12.61 30.28
N GLY A 800 3.44 -13.44 31.33
CA GLY A 800 3.18 -13.01 32.71
C GLY A 800 1.70 -13.06 33.14
N SER A 801 0.79 -13.49 32.24
CA SER A 801 -0.64 -13.59 32.52
C SER A 801 -1.06 -14.89 33.23
N GLU A 802 -0.19 -15.91 33.24
CA GLU A 802 -0.50 -17.29 33.65
C GLU A 802 -1.53 -18.00 32.73
N ASP A 803 -1.92 -17.36 31.61
CA ASP A 803 -2.80 -17.97 30.60
C ASP A 803 -1.97 -18.67 29.54
N TYR A 804 -2.03 -20.00 29.51
CA TYR A 804 -1.26 -20.85 28.60
C TYR A 804 -2.12 -21.32 27.44
N MET A 805 -1.74 -20.93 26.24
CA MET A 805 -2.46 -21.34 25.02
C MET A 805 -1.54 -21.95 23.97
N HIS A 806 -2.09 -22.80 23.11
CA HIS A 806 -1.36 -23.35 21.98
C HIS A 806 -1.17 -22.30 20.87
N LEU A 807 -0.18 -22.51 19.98
CA LEU A 807 0.22 -21.52 18.99
C LEU A 807 -0.91 -21.10 18.02
N GLY A 808 -1.89 -21.98 17.75
CA GLY A 808 -3.07 -21.60 16.97
C GLY A 808 -3.91 -20.53 17.70
N ARG A 809 -4.11 -20.65 19.02
CA ARG A 809 -4.83 -19.63 19.79
C ARG A 809 -4.01 -18.33 19.93
N VAL A 810 -2.69 -18.44 19.99
CA VAL A 810 -1.82 -17.25 19.96
C VAL A 810 -1.94 -16.51 18.61
N ALA A 811 -2.02 -17.26 17.51
CA ALA A 811 -2.24 -16.67 16.18
C ALA A 811 -3.61 -15.97 16.09
N GLU A 812 -4.67 -16.62 16.62
CA GLU A 812 -6.01 -16.02 16.69
C GLU A 812 -5.99 -14.74 17.53
N GLU A 813 -5.32 -14.72 18.68
CA GLU A 813 -5.19 -13.53 19.53
C GLU A 813 -4.54 -12.36 18.79
N ILE A 814 -3.45 -12.61 18.06
CA ILE A 814 -2.79 -11.57 17.27
C ILE A 814 -3.72 -11.10 16.15
N GLN A 815 -4.44 -11.99 15.45
CA GLN A 815 -5.42 -11.62 14.44
C GLN A 815 -6.53 -10.75 15.01
N HIS A 816 -7.04 -11.06 16.18
CA HIS A 816 -8.05 -10.25 16.89
C HIS A 816 -7.52 -8.84 17.17
N ARG A 817 -6.31 -8.74 17.72
CA ARG A 817 -5.67 -7.44 17.98
C ARG A 817 -5.51 -6.61 16.71
N LEU A 818 -5.10 -7.22 15.60
CA LEU A 818 -4.98 -6.55 14.28
C LEU A 818 -6.35 -6.13 13.73
N GLN A 819 -7.38 -6.95 13.92
CA GLN A 819 -8.74 -6.62 13.49
C GLN A 819 -9.29 -5.40 14.25
N HIS A 820 -9.00 -5.27 15.55
CA HIS A 820 -9.41 -4.14 16.38
C HIS A 820 -8.84 -2.78 15.91
N LEU A 821 -7.84 -2.76 15.05
CA LEU A 821 -7.43 -1.52 14.38
C LEU A 821 -8.60 -0.89 13.62
N PHE A 822 -9.36 -1.70 12.89
CA PHE A 822 -10.40 -1.25 11.95
C PHE A 822 -11.82 -1.46 12.45
N SER A 823 -12.09 -2.51 13.24
CA SER A 823 -13.44 -2.77 13.73
C SER A 823 -13.83 -1.78 14.82
N GLN A 824 -15.15 -1.51 14.90
CA GLN A 824 -15.69 -0.71 16.02
C GLN A 824 -15.54 -1.48 17.33
N GLY A 825 -14.98 -0.83 18.33
CA GLY A 825 -14.94 -1.31 19.71
C GLY A 825 -16.32 -1.19 20.40
N ASP A 826 -16.41 -1.65 21.65
CA ASP A 826 -17.63 -1.56 22.47
C ASP A 826 -18.12 -0.12 22.68
N ASP A 827 -17.20 0.85 22.62
CA ASP A 827 -17.48 2.28 22.69
C ASP A 827 -17.87 2.90 21.32
N GLY A 828 -17.97 2.09 20.26
CA GLY A 828 -18.27 2.51 18.90
C GLY A 828 -17.11 3.17 18.16
N ARG A 829 -15.90 3.19 18.73
CA ARG A 829 -14.70 3.82 18.15
C ARG A 829 -13.85 2.82 17.38
N ARG A 830 -13.06 3.34 16.46
CA ARG A 830 -12.03 2.60 15.72
C ARG A 830 -10.66 3.08 16.17
N ALA A 831 -9.74 2.17 16.48
CA ALA A 831 -8.41 2.54 16.98
C ALA A 831 -7.65 3.44 16.00
N PHE A 832 -7.72 3.17 14.70
CA PHE A 832 -6.99 3.95 13.69
C PHE A 832 -7.44 5.43 13.61
N ASN A 833 -8.66 5.75 14.06
CA ASN A 833 -9.18 7.12 14.10
C ASN A 833 -8.67 7.93 15.32
N ASP A 834 -7.96 7.30 16.23
CA ASP A 834 -7.33 7.92 17.41
C ASP A 834 -8.33 8.76 18.25
N GLY A 835 -9.57 8.25 18.39
CA GLY A 835 -10.63 8.86 19.20
C GLY A 835 -11.26 10.13 18.62
N ASN A 836 -11.18 10.35 17.31
CA ASN A 836 -11.82 11.49 16.65
C ASN A 836 -13.35 11.29 16.55
N ASP A 837 -14.11 12.10 17.30
CA ASP A 837 -15.57 11.99 17.39
C ASP A 837 -16.27 12.14 16.03
N MET A 838 -15.75 12.97 15.12
CA MET A 838 -16.33 13.15 13.78
C MET A 838 -16.16 11.87 12.96
N LEU A 839 -14.98 11.25 12.97
CA LEU A 839 -14.71 10.03 12.22
C LEU A 839 -15.43 8.81 12.78
N ASP A 840 -15.64 8.76 14.10
CA ASP A 840 -16.23 7.61 14.75
C ASP A 840 -17.77 7.67 14.80
N PHE A 841 -18.36 8.87 14.91
CA PHE A 841 -19.79 8.99 15.22
C PHE A 841 -20.62 9.77 14.20
N ASP A 842 -19.98 10.64 13.39
CA ASP A 842 -20.73 11.39 12.39
C ASP A 842 -21.25 10.45 11.28
N PRO A 843 -22.56 10.46 10.97
CA PRO A 843 -23.17 9.56 9.99
C PRO A 843 -22.62 9.75 8.56
N HIS A 844 -21.95 10.86 8.28
CA HIS A 844 -21.32 11.13 6.99
C HIS A 844 -19.82 10.79 6.95
N TRP A 845 -19.27 10.23 8.04
CA TRP A 845 -17.86 9.88 8.15
C TRP A 845 -17.61 8.46 8.65
N LYS A 846 -18.32 8.00 9.67
CA LYS A 846 -18.07 6.77 10.45
C LYS A 846 -17.93 5.48 9.64
N ASP A 847 -18.54 5.42 8.47
CA ASP A 847 -18.56 4.24 7.61
C ASP A 847 -17.48 4.26 6.51
N TYR A 848 -16.69 5.33 6.45
CA TYR A 848 -15.60 5.48 5.49
C TYR A 848 -14.26 5.19 6.16
N LEU A 849 -13.48 4.28 5.53
CA LEU A 849 -12.31 3.69 6.15
C LEU A 849 -11.03 4.12 5.43
N SER A 850 -10.02 4.40 6.24
CA SER A 850 -8.66 4.69 5.78
C SER A 850 -7.74 3.52 6.09
N PHE A 851 -7.02 3.04 5.09
CA PHE A 851 -6.08 1.93 5.22
C PHE A 851 -4.67 2.50 5.23
N HIS A 852 -4.11 2.61 6.43
CA HIS A 852 -2.80 3.20 6.67
C HIS A 852 -1.67 2.22 6.42
N GLU A 853 -0.50 2.75 6.13
CA GLU A 853 0.72 1.99 5.89
C GLU A 853 1.19 1.27 7.16
N PHE A 854 1.15 1.99 8.29
CA PHE A 854 1.48 1.45 9.61
C PHE A 854 0.63 2.11 10.70
N PHE A 855 0.71 1.58 11.92
CA PHE A 855 -0.12 2.00 13.03
C PHE A 855 0.73 2.25 14.27
N ASP A 856 0.36 3.28 15.05
CA ASP A 856 1.06 3.60 16.29
C ASP A 856 1.13 2.40 17.23
N GLY A 857 2.33 2.10 17.73
CA GLY A 857 2.59 0.92 18.55
C GLY A 857 1.96 0.94 19.94
N ASP A 858 1.49 2.08 20.41
CA ASP A 858 0.85 2.24 21.72
C ASP A 858 -0.66 2.47 21.60
N THR A 859 -1.13 3.22 20.60
CA THR A 859 -2.54 3.63 20.46
C THR A 859 -3.30 2.94 19.33
N GLY A 860 -2.61 2.35 18.37
CA GLY A 860 -3.23 1.79 17.17
C GLY A 860 -3.66 2.83 16.14
N LYS A 861 -3.34 4.12 16.36
CA LYS A 861 -3.60 5.19 15.41
C LYS A 861 -2.97 4.90 14.04
N GLY A 862 -3.72 5.16 12.97
CA GLY A 862 -3.22 5.07 11.60
C GLY A 862 -2.19 6.14 11.30
N LEU A 863 -1.09 5.75 10.68
CA LEU A 863 0.09 6.58 10.42
C LEU A 863 0.69 6.24 9.05
N GLY A 864 1.69 7.02 8.65
CA GLY A 864 2.27 6.92 7.33
C GLY A 864 1.25 7.30 6.27
N GLN A 865 1.38 6.71 5.12
CA GLN A 865 0.48 6.96 4.01
C GLN A 865 -0.81 6.16 4.13
N SER A 866 -1.85 6.65 3.50
CA SER A 866 -3.17 6.07 3.58
C SER A 866 -3.82 6.06 2.22
N LEU A 867 -4.51 4.98 1.87
CA LEU A 867 -5.40 4.92 0.70
C LEU A 867 -6.53 5.97 0.77
N SER A 868 -6.67 6.63 1.92
CA SER A 868 -7.48 7.83 2.14
C SER A 868 -6.87 8.60 3.31
N SER A 869 -6.68 9.92 3.18
CA SER A 869 -6.06 10.74 4.22
C SER A 869 -6.92 10.80 5.47
N THR A 870 -6.35 10.51 6.61
CA THR A 870 -7.04 10.59 7.89
C THR A 870 -6.49 11.63 8.83
N PRO A 871 -7.33 12.04 9.71
CA PRO A 871 -7.09 13.10 10.66
C PRO A 871 -6.98 12.61 12.09
N ASN A 872 -6.47 13.46 12.93
CA ASN A 872 -6.11 13.18 14.30
C ASN A 872 -6.89 13.96 15.36
N PRO A 873 -7.12 13.41 16.53
CA PRO A 873 -7.83 14.07 17.60
C PRO A 873 -6.99 14.88 18.54
N LYS A 874 -7.68 15.76 19.16
CA LYS A 874 -7.48 16.64 20.34
C LYS A 874 -6.10 16.68 21.03
N ASP A 875 -5.59 17.89 21.09
CA ASP A 875 -4.54 18.37 22.01
C ASP A 875 -4.93 18.08 23.48
N PRO A 876 -4.12 17.35 24.28
CA PRO A 876 -4.40 17.13 25.69
C PRO A 876 -4.28 18.38 26.57
N TYR A 877 -3.94 19.55 26.03
CA TYR A 877 -3.75 20.78 26.79
C TYR A 877 -4.89 21.80 26.74
N SER A 878 -6.00 21.56 26.06
CA SER A 878 -7.16 22.49 26.04
C SER A 878 -8.18 22.26 27.16
N GLY A 879 -7.81 21.61 28.26
CA GLY A 879 -8.64 21.36 29.41
C GLY A 879 -8.52 22.39 30.52
N ARG A 880 -8.96 23.62 30.33
CA ARG A 880 -9.43 24.52 31.40
C ARG A 880 -10.52 25.44 30.87
N SER A 881 -11.74 25.01 31.01
CA SER A 881 -12.86 25.95 31.08
C SER A 881 -13.44 25.91 32.48
N PRO A 882 -13.61 27.04 33.14
CA PRO A 882 -14.29 27.13 34.43
C PRO A 882 -15.77 27.44 34.17
N PHE A 883 -16.63 26.49 34.38
CA PHE A 883 -18.00 26.85 34.76
C PHE A 883 -18.55 25.94 35.82
N THR A 884 -18.91 26.61 36.87
CA THR A 884 -19.52 26.23 38.14
C THR A 884 -20.89 25.59 37.94
N SER A 885 -21.13 24.66 38.86
CA SER A 885 -22.40 24.05 39.24
C SER A 885 -23.59 24.99 39.30
N VAL A 886 -24.71 24.55 38.79
CA VAL A 886 -26.01 24.88 39.38
C VAL A 886 -26.81 23.61 39.60
N ASN A 887 -27.12 23.34 40.86
CA ASN A 887 -28.05 22.35 41.34
C ASN A 887 -29.47 22.64 40.88
N GLY A 888 -30.23 21.58 40.60
CA GLY A 888 -31.67 21.64 40.46
C GLY A 888 -32.27 20.25 40.59
N ASP A 889 -32.65 19.93 41.82
CA ASP A 889 -33.54 18.82 42.19
C ASP A 889 -34.81 18.82 41.33
N HIS A 890 -35.25 17.65 40.88
CA HIS A 890 -36.60 17.15 41.20
C HIS A 890 -36.78 15.66 40.85
N SER A 891 -37.23 14.98 41.89
CA SER A 891 -37.75 13.61 42.02
C SER A 891 -38.87 13.29 41.03
N ASP A 892 -38.93 12.05 40.61
CA ASP A 892 -39.94 11.00 40.92
C ASP A 892 -39.87 9.83 39.95
N ASP A 893 -39.83 8.70 40.56
CA ASP A 893 -39.78 7.30 40.15
C ASP A 893 -40.97 6.83 39.24
N PRO A 894 -40.92 5.70 38.54
CA PRO A 894 -40.71 4.41 39.18
C PRO A 894 -39.81 3.40 38.47
N ALA A 895 -39.18 2.58 39.27
CA ALA A 895 -38.40 1.42 38.96
C ALA A 895 -39.09 0.47 37.93
N ILE A 896 -38.35 0.10 36.92
CA ILE A 896 -38.56 -1.13 36.14
C ILE A 896 -37.27 -1.95 36.24
N ASP A 897 -37.47 -3.17 36.67
CA ASP A 897 -36.54 -4.22 37.01
C ASP A 897 -35.64 -4.56 35.80
N ALA A 898 -34.37 -4.20 35.88
CA ALA A 898 -33.37 -4.41 34.83
C ALA A 898 -32.33 -5.46 35.30
N THR A 899 -32.74 -6.69 35.53
CA THR A 899 -31.84 -7.78 35.95
C THR A 899 -31.89 -9.04 35.08
N THR A 900 -32.39 -8.98 33.84
CA THR A 900 -32.42 -10.17 32.97
C THR A 900 -31.86 -9.96 31.56
N ASP A 901 -31.58 -8.75 31.11
CA ASP A 901 -31.12 -8.51 29.74
C ASP A 901 -29.60 -8.37 29.60
N GLY A 902 -28.84 -8.07 30.66
CA GLY A 902 -27.37 -7.93 30.61
C GLY A 902 -26.63 -9.24 30.36
N GLU A 903 -27.05 -10.31 31.04
CA GLU A 903 -26.41 -11.62 30.90
C GLU A 903 -26.72 -12.32 29.57
N GLU A 904 -27.82 -11.98 28.92
CA GLU A 904 -28.20 -12.54 27.62
C GLU A 904 -27.44 -11.83 26.46
N TRP A 905 -27.11 -10.56 26.62
CA TRP A 905 -26.28 -9.81 25.66
C TRP A 905 -24.80 -10.16 25.77
N GLU A 906 -24.26 -10.31 26.98
CA GLU A 906 -22.89 -10.82 27.18
C GLU A 906 -22.77 -12.27 26.70
N ARG A 907 -23.80 -13.11 26.92
CA ARG A 907 -23.82 -14.48 26.43
C ARG A 907 -23.92 -14.54 24.91
N ARG A 908 -24.71 -13.67 24.26
CA ARG A 908 -24.80 -13.57 22.77
C ARG A 908 -23.54 -12.95 22.17
N GLY A 909 -22.93 -11.95 22.79
CA GLY A 909 -21.64 -11.39 22.38
C GLY A 909 -20.51 -12.42 22.50
N SER A 910 -20.47 -13.19 23.61
CA SER A 910 -19.51 -14.27 23.78
C SER A 910 -19.84 -15.50 22.91
N GLU A 911 -21.12 -15.77 22.59
CA GLU A 911 -21.52 -16.80 21.64
C GLU A 911 -21.23 -16.40 20.20
N ILE A 912 -21.35 -15.14 19.80
CA ILE A 912 -20.99 -14.66 18.47
C ILE A 912 -19.46 -14.60 18.32
N SER A 913 -18.77 -14.16 19.35
CA SER A 913 -17.29 -14.20 19.40
C SER A 913 -16.78 -15.64 19.45
N SER A 914 -17.44 -16.53 20.23
CA SER A 914 -17.12 -17.94 20.26
C SER A 914 -17.64 -18.69 19.03
N GLN A 915 -18.64 -18.18 18.29
CA GLN A 915 -19.10 -18.73 17.02
C GLN A 915 -18.19 -18.29 15.86
N LEU A 916 -17.63 -17.07 15.90
CA LEU A 916 -16.55 -16.68 14.95
C LEU A 916 -15.24 -17.40 15.26
N ALA A 917 -14.87 -17.50 16.53
CA ALA A 917 -13.76 -18.33 16.97
C ALA A 917 -14.04 -19.82 16.74
N ASN A 918 -15.28 -20.31 16.97
CA ASN A 918 -15.68 -21.67 16.64
C ASN A 918 -15.91 -21.91 15.14
N TYR A 919 -16.22 -20.88 14.38
CA TYR A 919 -16.27 -20.96 12.92
C TYR A 919 -14.87 -20.99 12.33
N VAL A 920 -13.98 -20.12 12.78
CA VAL A 920 -12.54 -20.22 12.52
C VAL A 920 -12.01 -21.55 13.07
N ASN A 921 -12.42 -21.98 14.28
CA ASN A 921 -12.07 -23.28 14.89
C ASN A 921 -12.79 -24.48 14.28
N ASN A 922 -14.01 -24.39 13.75
CA ASN A 922 -14.69 -25.52 13.11
C ASN A 922 -14.31 -25.65 11.65
N ALA A 923 -14.13 -24.56 10.91
CA ALA A 923 -13.36 -24.56 9.66
C ALA A 923 -11.95 -25.11 9.91
N PHE A 924 -11.35 -24.85 11.06
CA PHE A 924 -10.07 -25.35 11.51
C PHE A 924 -10.14 -26.82 11.97
N ASN A 925 -11.10 -27.23 12.76
CA ASN A 925 -11.16 -28.59 13.30
C ASN A 925 -11.75 -29.61 12.32
N GLU A 926 -12.66 -29.24 11.43
CA GLU A 926 -13.10 -30.05 10.28
C GLU A 926 -12.04 -30.09 9.18
N SER A 927 -11.21 -29.05 9.11
CA SER A 927 -10.17 -28.84 8.11
C SER A 927 -8.82 -29.44 8.50
N VAL A 928 -8.50 -29.53 9.79
CA VAL A 928 -7.27 -30.15 10.31
C VAL A 928 -7.30 -31.69 10.14
N ALA A 929 -8.46 -32.28 9.82
CA ALA A 929 -8.57 -33.71 9.51
C ALA A 929 -8.17 -34.07 8.06
N ALA A 930 -8.00 -33.11 7.14
CA ALA A 930 -7.68 -33.37 5.74
C ALA A 930 -6.77 -32.27 5.17
N HIS A 931 -5.49 -32.57 5.01
CA HIS A 931 -4.51 -31.95 4.12
C HIS A 931 -4.16 -30.45 4.24
N GLU A 932 -2.91 -30.15 3.83
CA GLU A 932 -2.29 -28.80 3.70
C GLU A 932 -3.16 -27.77 2.97
N ASP A 933 -4.06 -28.23 2.09
CA ASP A 933 -5.01 -27.39 1.34
C ASP A 933 -6.08 -26.76 2.23
N GLU A 934 -6.36 -27.33 3.39
CA GLU A 934 -7.34 -26.81 4.34
C GLU A 934 -6.76 -25.74 5.27
N PHE A 935 -5.45 -25.79 5.53
CA PHE A 935 -4.73 -24.74 6.27
C PHE A 935 -4.79 -23.39 5.55
N GLU A 936 -4.69 -23.39 4.24
CA GLU A 936 -4.77 -22.18 3.42
C GLU A 936 -6.15 -21.50 3.50
N ALA A 937 -7.22 -22.27 3.82
CA ALA A 937 -8.55 -21.69 4.00
C ALA A 937 -8.71 -20.80 5.22
N GLN A 938 -7.84 -20.96 6.19
CA GLN A 938 -7.89 -20.20 7.45
C GLN A 938 -7.10 -18.90 7.39
N LEU A 939 -6.15 -18.83 6.46
CA LEU A 939 -5.39 -17.59 6.19
C LEU A 939 -6.09 -16.70 5.15
N LEU A 940 -7.15 -17.19 4.52
CA LEU A 940 -8.08 -16.45 3.67
C LEU A 940 -9.32 -16.00 4.46
#